data_e93357b83caf8ee1f5517ab5a2c330ff
#
_entry.id   e93357b83caf8ee1f5517ab5a2c330ff
#
_cell.length_a   1.000
_cell.length_b   1.000
_cell.length_c   1.000
_cell.angle_alpha   90.00
_cell.angle_beta   90.00
_cell.angle_gamma   90.00
#
_symmetry.space_group_name_H-M   'P 1'
#
loop_
_entity.id
_entity.type
_entity.pdbx_description
1 polymer ?
#
loop_
_entity_poly.entity_id
_entity_poly.type
_entity_poly.pdbx_seq_one_letter_code
_entity_poly.pdbx_strand_id
1 'polypeptide(L)'
;MAMILLFIACERDHLYDGAEGSDLTFELSLSSQTKASDDRDTLFYRARGNTEYMLCSFKEDMENNLDTKAAAVTVVPDSVKLFSYRYVNWGDKVCPAYEAGMLLHRDGSVWKTEDQLLFDISDPLCKMRHFAIAPYDVESMSMLETSGGPSFTYTVPDDITMQKDILFGVSEETGADQRRVNIVFSHLLTSVSFAVDSECSDSYVNYVKLKNIYKTAQFSPDSSWTDYSGAGSLTLYAGKNVVNGEESMISDNESTMMLLPQVLPDDALLQICLSVDGEDVVLETGIGGQIWDMGSSYVYKLHFEVDQYDSFITYTVDMNHKITYVVKDTYCCLPVMTFEKGTEKIKVDWGDGTEEVYTSKPKGGYVHSFPANYVGDVSVSIKGTSPWFSRNETTTQRIRKIKIRNNERYDSREDCNCIIETDMNALVYAGIDYKIPESVTVLYSYSMLAVEDKVVKLPEGIKTLKYSAFYGSSSYVTEIVLPASLTKIEDGAIMSYNYLKKISVNPNNPVYDSRNNCNCVMETASDYVVATSKSSVIPTDTKGIKPYGCTVTPANIELPQSCLEIGRCAFYSNNKLKYINIPAGCHVMNEAFSVTNPEKIDYSAGNITLEPSAFAYSSGIDSLKLDRFTSIGASSFRAFKGLVDIDIPEGYVLPREVFFSCPDLGYVKIPANCVLYKGVFRSCPALRRVDLYATPKEYSDSYCFAYCDKLIQLNVYDGCIKLNENDIYGSPINLINWYSTKSPQFTQLNVSQDSGQIHTLSSCDFSAWFIQTNLYNKGWTITNDL
;
A
#
# COMPACT_ATOMS: atom_id res chain seq x y z
N MET A 1 -17.28 45.50 -0.72
CA MET A 1 -18.01 44.24 -0.61
C MET A 1 -17.27 43.41 0.43
N ALA A 2 -17.78 43.29 1.63
CA ALA A 2 -17.16 42.54 2.69
C ALA A 2 -17.77 41.14 2.67
N MET A 3 -16.99 40.16 2.18
CA MET A 3 -17.33 38.76 2.25
C MET A 3 -17.22 38.37 3.72
N ILE A 4 -18.32 38.04 4.38
CA ILE A 4 -18.30 37.48 5.72
C ILE A 4 -18.11 35.98 5.54
N LEU A 5 -16.86 35.53 5.71
CA LEU A 5 -16.51 34.11 5.80
C LEU A 5 -16.95 33.61 7.18
N LEU A 6 -17.99 32.82 7.22
CA LEU A 6 -18.39 32.12 8.43
C LEU A 6 -17.71 30.73 8.41
N PHE A 7 -16.73 30.55 9.29
CA PHE A 7 -16.11 29.24 9.50
C PHE A 7 -16.99 28.41 10.45
N ILE A 8 -17.64 27.39 9.93
CA ILE A 8 -18.32 26.39 10.76
C ILE A 8 -17.54 25.10 10.69
N ALA A 9 -16.97 24.70 11.82
CA ALA A 9 -16.41 23.37 11.98
C ALA A 9 -17.57 22.38 12.11
N CYS A 10 -17.71 21.47 11.17
CA CYS A 10 -18.66 20.38 11.24
C CYS A 10 -17.93 19.05 11.40
N GLU A 11 -18.34 18.30 12.38
CA GLU A 11 -17.93 16.92 12.51
C GLU A 11 -18.63 16.06 11.44
N ARG A 12 -17.89 15.15 10.86
CA ARG A 12 -18.38 14.16 9.92
C ARG A 12 -19.41 13.28 10.61
N ASP A 13 -20.62 13.19 10.07
CA ASP A 13 -21.63 12.31 10.61
C ASP A 13 -21.20 10.85 10.43
N HIS A 14 -21.13 10.15 11.54
CA HIS A 14 -20.87 8.74 11.82
C HIS A 14 -20.87 7.73 10.66
N LEU A 15 -19.85 7.77 9.80
CA LEU A 15 -19.43 6.59 9.04
C LEU A 15 -18.12 5.97 9.57
N TYR A 16 -17.49 6.64 10.55
CA TYR A 16 -16.30 6.12 11.23
C TYR A 16 -16.39 6.36 12.73
N ASP A 17 -16.78 5.33 13.46
CA ASP A 17 -16.66 5.30 14.90
C ASP A 17 -15.17 5.19 15.29
N GLY A 18 -14.67 6.20 15.97
CA GLY A 18 -13.57 6.04 16.90
C GLY A 18 -12.16 6.40 16.47
N ALA A 19 -11.90 7.54 15.83
CA ALA A 19 -10.61 8.20 15.96
C ALA A 19 -10.76 9.71 15.78
N GLU A 20 -10.24 10.47 16.69
CA GLU A 20 -9.99 11.90 16.54
C GLU A 20 -8.92 12.05 15.47
N GLY A 21 -9.32 12.43 14.25
CA GLY A 21 -8.43 12.68 13.14
C GLY A 21 -8.13 14.16 13.02
N SER A 22 -7.04 14.49 12.35
CA SER A 22 -6.69 15.87 12.04
C SER A 22 -7.82 16.58 11.34
N ASP A 23 -8.00 17.80 11.76
CA ASP A 23 -9.04 18.69 11.28
C ASP A 23 -8.80 19.10 9.84
N LEU A 24 -9.65 18.66 8.94
CA LEU A 24 -9.78 19.23 7.62
C LEU A 24 -10.89 20.27 7.65
N THR A 25 -10.57 21.44 7.15
CA THR A 25 -11.53 22.54 7.07
C THR A 25 -12.18 22.52 5.70
N PHE A 26 -13.50 22.43 5.68
CA PHE A 26 -14.31 22.59 4.47
C PHE A 26 -15.02 23.93 4.52
N GLU A 27 -15.05 24.63 3.40
CA GLU A 27 -15.81 25.85 3.26
C GLU A 27 -17.06 25.58 2.44
N LEU A 28 -18.23 25.92 2.99
CA LEU A 28 -19.51 25.82 2.32
C LEU A 28 -20.15 27.22 2.25
N SER A 29 -20.38 27.73 1.05
CA SER A 29 -21.14 28.98 0.89
C SER A 29 -22.49 28.74 0.26
N LEU A 30 -23.49 29.39 0.81
CA LEU A 30 -24.86 29.47 0.29
C LEU A 30 -25.13 30.87 -0.20
N SER A 31 -25.57 31.05 -1.42
CA SER A 31 -26.14 32.32 -1.85
C SER A 31 -27.56 32.13 -2.35
N SER A 32 -28.46 32.97 -1.86
CA SER A 32 -29.79 33.14 -2.47
C SER A 32 -29.72 34.33 -3.40
N GLN A 33 -29.95 34.16 -4.67
CA GLN A 33 -30.19 35.25 -5.58
C GLN A 33 -31.70 35.60 -5.54
N THR A 34 -32.11 36.39 -4.57
CA THR A 34 -33.25 37.29 -4.75
C THR A 34 -32.68 38.68 -4.97
N LYS A 35 -33.27 39.41 -5.85
CA LYS A 35 -32.95 40.74 -6.39
C LYS A 35 -32.38 41.80 -5.43
N ALA A 36 -31.52 41.62 -4.50
CA ALA A 36 -30.90 42.75 -3.77
C ALA A 36 -29.86 42.45 -2.70
N SER A 37 -29.34 41.26 -2.52
CA SER A 37 -28.18 41.14 -1.62
C SER A 37 -27.33 39.93 -1.98
N ASP A 38 -26.09 40.24 -2.28
CA ASP A 38 -24.98 39.31 -2.47
C ASP A 38 -24.55 38.76 -1.08
N ASP A 39 -25.47 38.14 -0.36
CA ASP A 39 -25.18 37.50 0.93
C ASP A 39 -24.85 36.04 0.67
N ARG A 40 -23.54 35.79 0.54
CA ARG A 40 -22.99 34.41 0.54
C ARG A 40 -22.74 34.00 1.97
N ASP A 41 -23.59 33.14 2.49
CA ASP A 41 -23.31 32.47 3.75
C ASP A 41 -22.33 31.34 3.48
N THR A 42 -21.10 31.47 3.96
CA THR A 42 -20.04 30.47 3.82
C THR A 42 -19.96 29.64 5.10
N LEU A 43 -20.17 28.35 5.00
CA LEU A 43 -20.15 27.43 6.12
C LEU A 43 -18.94 26.49 5.97
N PHE A 44 -18.13 26.38 7.00
CA PHE A 44 -16.94 25.51 7.02
C PHE A 44 -17.23 24.19 7.72
N TYR A 45 -16.78 23.12 7.11
CA TYR A 45 -16.90 21.78 7.67
C TYR A 45 -15.54 21.18 7.94
N ARG A 46 -15.38 20.52 9.08
CA ARG A 46 -14.21 19.71 9.42
C ARG A 46 -14.46 18.26 9.07
N ALA A 47 -13.72 17.70 8.11
CA ALA A 47 -13.70 16.27 7.85
C ALA A 47 -12.34 15.67 8.18
N ARG A 48 -12.34 14.38 8.38
CA ARG A 48 -11.17 13.60 8.73
C ARG A 48 -10.24 13.42 7.54
N GLY A 49 -8.97 13.71 7.69
CA GLY A 49 -7.94 13.57 6.65
C GLY A 49 -7.40 14.94 6.20
N ASN A 50 -6.37 14.97 5.37
CA ASN A 50 -5.62 16.16 4.99
C ASN A 50 -6.13 16.87 3.72
N THR A 51 -7.38 16.71 3.38
CA THR A 51 -8.02 17.35 2.22
C THR A 51 -8.95 18.44 2.72
N GLU A 52 -8.79 19.65 2.24
CA GLU A 52 -9.71 20.74 2.48
C GLU A 52 -10.77 20.71 1.38
N TYR A 53 -12.05 20.56 1.76
CA TYR A 53 -13.18 20.63 0.85
C TYR A 53 -13.97 21.89 1.14
N MET A 54 -14.36 22.56 0.10
CA MET A 54 -15.27 23.71 0.17
C MET A 54 -16.56 23.35 -0.56
N LEU A 55 -17.70 23.49 0.11
CA LEU A 55 -19.01 23.35 -0.50
C LEU A 55 -19.75 24.68 -0.40
N CYS A 56 -20.11 25.23 -1.56
CA CYS A 56 -20.95 26.41 -1.67
C CYS A 56 -22.26 26.00 -2.33
N SER A 57 -23.38 26.49 -1.87
CA SER A 57 -24.66 26.36 -2.56
C SER A 57 -25.31 27.74 -2.81
N PHE A 58 -25.86 27.90 -3.99
CA PHE A 58 -26.56 29.11 -4.40
C PHE A 58 -28.01 28.72 -4.72
N LYS A 59 -28.95 29.49 -4.20
CA LYS A 59 -30.35 29.39 -4.61
C LYS A 59 -30.58 30.36 -5.77
N GLU A 60 -30.89 29.86 -6.95
CA GLU A 60 -31.26 30.68 -8.11
C GLU A 60 -32.74 30.59 -8.37
N ASP A 61 -33.36 31.75 -8.61
CA ASP A 61 -34.75 31.81 -9.09
C ASP A 61 -34.75 31.60 -10.60
N MET A 62 -35.48 30.60 -11.08
CA MET A 62 -35.46 30.11 -12.47
C MET A 62 -36.18 31.02 -13.47
N GLU A 63 -36.74 32.15 -13.05
CA GLU A 63 -37.50 33.03 -13.99
C GLU A 63 -36.69 33.56 -15.19
N ASN A 64 -35.35 33.48 -15.17
CA ASN A 64 -34.48 34.06 -16.21
C ASN A 64 -33.58 33.09 -16.96
N ASN A 65 -33.60 31.78 -16.72
CA ASN A 65 -32.74 30.85 -17.42
C ASN A 65 -33.55 29.87 -18.29
N LEU A 66 -33.65 30.22 -19.59
CA LEU A 66 -34.46 29.52 -20.58
C LEU A 66 -34.04 28.08 -20.92
N ASP A 67 -32.89 27.62 -20.45
CA ASP A 67 -32.31 26.30 -20.83
C ASP A 67 -32.43 25.21 -19.73
N THR A 68 -32.83 25.55 -18.51
CA THR A 68 -33.00 24.57 -17.42
C THR A 68 -34.44 24.59 -16.91
N LYS A 69 -35.38 24.10 -17.72
CA LYS A 69 -36.76 23.90 -17.28
C LYS A 69 -36.83 22.68 -16.38
N ALA A 70 -36.77 22.88 -15.08
CA ALA A 70 -37.27 21.90 -14.12
C ALA A 70 -38.75 21.58 -14.42
N ALA A 71 -39.18 20.39 -14.08
CA ALA A 71 -40.44 19.75 -14.46
C ALA A 71 -41.73 20.40 -13.86
N ALA A 72 -41.81 21.71 -13.77
CA ALA A 72 -43.08 22.36 -13.56
C ALA A 72 -43.99 22.08 -14.76
N VAL A 73 -45.17 21.55 -14.50
CA VAL A 73 -46.13 21.22 -15.55
C VAL A 73 -46.46 22.49 -16.34
N THR A 74 -46.03 22.56 -17.58
CA THR A 74 -46.29 23.71 -18.46
C THR A 74 -47.67 23.65 -19.13
N VAL A 75 -48.39 22.54 -18.97
CA VAL A 75 -49.73 22.30 -19.54
C VAL A 75 -50.57 21.58 -18.49
N VAL A 76 -51.78 22.09 -18.28
CA VAL A 76 -52.76 21.43 -17.38
C VAL A 76 -52.98 19.98 -17.84
N PRO A 77 -52.87 19.00 -16.96
CA PRO A 77 -53.11 17.59 -17.28
C PRO A 77 -54.52 17.38 -17.86
N ASP A 78 -54.66 16.34 -18.74
CA ASP A 78 -55.93 16.08 -19.41
C ASP A 78 -57.08 15.62 -18.51
N SER A 79 -56.81 15.47 -17.20
CA SER A 79 -57.81 15.13 -16.18
C SER A 79 -57.56 15.90 -14.89
N VAL A 80 -58.61 16.52 -14.39
CA VAL A 80 -58.55 17.31 -13.15
C VAL A 80 -59.75 17.00 -12.26
N LYS A 81 -59.62 17.22 -10.96
CA LYS A 81 -60.71 17.06 -10.00
C LYS A 81 -61.39 18.40 -9.82
N LEU A 82 -62.72 18.46 -10.21
CA LEU A 82 -63.55 19.68 -10.18
C LEU A 82 -64.42 19.69 -8.93
N PHE A 83 -64.49 20.83 -8.29
CA PHE A 83 -65.38 21.15 -7.17
C PHE A 83 -66.21 22.37 -7.53
N SER A 84 -67.53 22.30 -7.38
CA SER A 84 -68.42 23.40 -7.69
C SER A 84 -69.25 23.75 -6.47
N TYR A 85 -69.27 25.00 -6.15
CA TYR A 85 -69.97 25.57 -4.98
C TYR A 85 -71.02 26.57 -5.43
N ARG A 86 -72.21 26.46 -4.84
CA ARG A 86 -73.34 27.34 -5.06
C ARG A 86 -73.55 28.23 -3.86
N TYR A 87 -73.76 29.50 -4.06
CA TYR A 87 -73.99 30.52 -2.98
C TYR A 87 -74.74 31.75 -3.49
N VAL A 88 -75.28 32.49 -2.57
CA VAL A 88 -75.85 33.81 -2.85
C VAL A 88 -74.86 34.94 -2.47
N ASN A 89 -74.26 34.84 -1.30
CA ASN A 89 -73.13 35.69 -0.89
C ASN A 89 -72.00 34.74 -0.43
N TRP A 90 -70.76 34.92 -0.97
CA TRP A 90 -69.62 34.15 -0.57
C TRP A 90 -69.21 34.42 0.89
N GLY A 91 -69.31 33.48 1.75
CA GLY A 91 -69.13 33.60 3.20
C GLY A 91 -70.38 33.30 4.02
N ASP A 92 -71.63 33.41 3.44
CA ASP A 92 -72.85 32.86 3.99
C ASP A 92 -72.95 31.37 3.56
N LYS A 93 -73.61 30.50 4.32
CA LYS A 93 -73.72 29.06 4.04
C LYS A 93 -73.47 28.64 2.59
N VAL A 94 -72.26 28.31 2.27
CA VAL A 94 -71.89 27.76 0.97
C VAL A 94 -72.33 26.32 0.92
N CYS A 95 -73.25 25.97 0.00
CA CYS A 95 -73.65 24.58 -0.22
C CYS A 95 -72.83 24.03 -1.38
N PRO A 96 -72.16 22.88 -1.21
CA PRO A 96 -71.60 22.17 -2.37
C PRO A 96 -72.72 21.94 -3.36
N ALA A 97 -72.57 22.42 -4.58
CA ALA A 97 -73.62 22.33 -5.60
C ALA A 97 -73.71 20.91 -6.19
N TYR A 98 -72.62 20.17 -6.08
CA TYR A 98 -72.48 18.79 -6.60
C TYR A 98 -71.46 18.04 -5.78
N GLU A 99 -71.40 16.71 -5.97
CA GLU A 99 -70.46 15.84 -5.28
C GLU A 99 -69.01 16.35 -5.41
N ALA A 100 -68.35 16.49 -4.29
CA ALA A 100 -66.98 16.97 -4.26
C ALA A 100 -66.04 16.00 -5.00
N GLY A 101 -65.37 16.48 -6.04
CA GLY A 101 -64.37 15.74 -6.75
C GLY A 101 -64.80 15.07 -8.04
N MET A 102 -65.64 15.72 -8.82
CA MET A 102 -65.98 15.24 -10.18
C MET A 102 -64.78 15.23 -11.10
N LEU A 103 -64.72 14.23 -11.98
CA LEU A 103 -63.73 14.18 -13.04
C LEU A 103 -64.05 15.18 -14.14
N LEU A 104 -63.16 16.12 -14.39
CA LEU A 104 -63.17 16.99 -15.55
C LEU A 104 -62.02 16.52 -16.48
N HIS A 105 -62.37 16.06 -17.66
CA HIS A 105 -61.43 15.54 -18.64
C HIS A 105 -61.43 16.34 -19.94
N ARG A 106 -60.32 16.32 -20.64
CA ARG A 106 -60.11 17.04 -21.90
C ARG A 106 -60.57 16.15 -23.08
N ASP A 107 -61.48 16.69 -23.90
CA ASP A 107 -61.90 16.09 -25.15
C ASP A 107 -61.63 17.08 -26.31
N GLY A 108 -60.49 16.93 -26.97
CA GLY A 108 -59.98 17.87 -27.96
C GLY A 108 -59.61 19.22 -27.36
N SER A 109 -60.37 20.26 -27.73
CA SER A 109 -60.18 21.61 -27.21
C SER A 109 -61.16 22.02 -26.08
N VAL A 110 -62.03 21.08 -25.67
CA VAL A 110 -63.09 21.33 -24.71
C VAL A 110 -62.92 20.43 -23.51
N TRP A 111 -63.17 21.00 -22.31
CA TRP A 111 -63.20 20.22 -21.08
C TRP A 111 -64.64 19.77 -20.78
N LYS A 112 -64.82 18.53 -20.40
CA LYS A 112 -66.11 17.88 -20.12
C LYS A 112 -66.12 17.18 -18.79
N THR A 113 -67.27 17.20 -18.11
CA THR A 113 -67.55 16.36 -16.95
C THR A 113 -68.30 15.11 -17.40
N GLU A 114 -68.12 14.00 -16.67
CA GLU A 114 -68.88 12.76 -16.96
C GLU A 114 -70.38 12.97 -16.73
N ASP A 115 -70.78 13.77 -15.74
CA ASP A 115 -72.13 14.15 -15.46
C ASP A 115 -72.43 15.60 -15.90
N GLN A 116 -73.67 15.89 -16.33
CA GLN A 116 -74.05 17.24 -16.68
C GLN A 116 -74.08 18.16 -15.43
N LEU A 117 -73.22 19.15 -15.40
CA LEU A 117 -73.34 20.27 -14.46
C LEU A 117 -74.55 21.12 -14.85
N LEU A 118 -75.65 20.97 -14.11
CA LEU A 118 -76.85 21.76 -14.33
C LEU A 118 -76.74 23.07 -13.52
N PHE A 119 -76.80 24.18 -14.24
CA PHE A 119 -76.93 25.49 -13.62
C PHE A 119 -78.35 25.64 -13.09
N ASP A 120 -78.53 25.98 -11.80
CA ASP A 120 -79.85 26.29 -11.27
C ASP A 120 -80.25 27.74 -11.61
N ILE A 121 -81.05 27.82 -12.63
CA ILE A 121 -81.58 29.12 -13.13
C ILE A 121 -82.86 29.58 -12.36
N SER A 122 -83.30 28.84 -11.35
CA SER A 122 -84.50 29.13 -10.60
C SER A 122 -84.35 30.37 -9.65
N ASP A 123 -83.12 30.66 -9.24
CA ASP A 123 -82.77 31.82 -8.41
C ASP A 123 -81.76 32.70 -9.17
N PRO A 124 -82.19 33.92 -9.63
CA PRO A 124 -81.30 34.79 -10.37
C PRO A 124 -80.16 35.43 -9.52
N LEU A 125 -80.23 35.30 -8.21
CA LEU A 125 -79.21 35.78 -7.29
C LEU A 125 -78.13 34.67 -7.02
N CYS A 126 -78.44 33.50 -7.48
CA CYS A 126 -77.52 32.35 -7.26
C CYS A 126 -76.29 32.48 -8.13
N LYS A 127 -75.09 32.34 -7.48
CA LYS A 127 -73.79 32.34 -8.10
C LYS A 127 -73.15 31.00 -7.91
N MET A 128 -72.23 30.60 -8.82
CA MET A 128 -71.37 29.44 -8.69
C MET A 128 -69.91 29.83 -8.77
N ARG A 129 -69.10 29.13 -8.02
CA ARG A 129 -67.65 29.20 -8.08
C ARG A 129 -67.09 27.80 -8.23
N HIS A 130 -66.14 27.67 -9.13
CA HIS A 130 -65.56 26.38 -9.43
C HIS A 130 -64.11 26.41 -9.03
N PHE A 131 -63.66 25.30 -8.46
CA PHE A 131 -62.27 25.02 -8.12
C PHE A 131 -61.85 23.75 -8.81
N ALA A 132 -60.59 23.70 -9.25
CA ALA A 132 -60.06 22.49 -9.87
C ALA A 132 -58.68 22.17 -9.28
N ILE A 133 -58.45 20.89 -9.08
CA ILE A 133 -57.14 20.38 -8.63
C ILE A 133 -56.62 19.40 -9.70
N ALA A 134 -55.40 19.59 -10.12
CA ALA A 134 -54.73 18.72 -11.06
C ALA A 134 -53.37 18.24 -10.48
N PRO A 135 -53.00 17.00 -10.81
CA PRO A 135 -53.73 15.97 -11.52
C PRO A 135 -54.91 15.42 -10.71
N TYR A 136 -55.82 14.70 -11.37
CA TYR A 136 -57.05 14.17 -10.77
C TYR A 136 -56.83 13.27 -9.56
N ASP A 137 -55.80 12.43 -9.65
CA ASP A 137 -55.41 11.43 -8.64
C ASP A 137 -54.04 11.80 -8.01
N VAL A 138 -54.05 12.23 -6.78
CA VAL A 138 -52.86 12.45 -5.95
C VAL A 138 -53.00 11.63 -4.69
N GLU A 139 -52.28 10.52 -4.64
CA GLU A 139 -52.37 9.51 -3.55
C GLU A 139 -52.06 10.07 -2.16
N SER A 140 -51.20 11.11 -2.09
CA SER A 140 -50.77 11.73 -0.84
C SER A 140 -51.64 12.87 -0.36
N MET A 141 -52.82 13.05 -0.98
CA MET A 141 -53.77 14.13 -0.70
C MET A 141 -55.00 13.59 0.04
N SER A 142 -55.31 14.15 1.19
CA SER A 142 -56.53 13.89 1.95
C SER A 142 -57.43 15.10 1.99
N MET A 143 -58.64 15.00 1.39
CA MET A 143 -59.60 16.09 1.34
C MET A 143 -60.22 16.34 2.72
N LEU A 144 -60.40 17.63 3.02
CA LEU A 144 -61.05 18.11 4.26
C LEU A 144 -62.43 18.67 3.91
N GLU A 145 -63.42 18.40 4.76
CA GLU A 145 -64.73 19.02 4.63
C GLU A 145 -64.71 20.45 5.17
N THR A 146 -64.79 21.45 4.28
CA THR A 146 -64.86 22.86 4.66
C THR A 146 -65.99 23.60 3.95
N SER A 147 -66.50 24.64 4.58
CA SER A 147 -67.61 25.45 4.02
C SER A 147 -67.15 26.51 3.02
N GLY A 148 -65.82 26.68 2.79
CA GLY A 148 -65.29 27.80 2.03
C GLY A 148 -64.58 27.38 0.70
N GLY A 149 -64.70 26.15 0.28
CA GLY A 149 -64.00 25.62 -0.90
C GLY A 149 -63.20 24.35 -0.58
N PRO A 150 -62.58 23.70 -1.57
CA PRO A 150 -61.84 22.48 -1.35
C PRO A 150 -60.56 22.76 -0.56
N SER A 151 -60.50 22.16 0.62
CA SER A 151 -59.29 22.13 1.45
C SER A 151 -58.77 20.71 1.53
N PHE A 152 -57.47 20.57 1.70
CA PHE A 152 -56.85 19.24 1.78
C PHE A 152 -55.56 19.26 2.58
N THR A 153 -55.24 18.11 3.13
CA THR A 153 -53.91 17.88 3.69
C THR A 153 -53.10 17.16 2.63
N TYR A 154 -51.86 17.60 2.41
CA TYR A 154 -50.93 16.99 1.50
C TYR A 154 -49.64 16.58 2.26
N THR A 155 -49.16 15.37 1.98
CA THR A 155 -47.88 14.88 2.49
C THR A 155 -46.98 14.59 1.31
N VAL A 156 -45.81 15.23 1.28
CA VAL A 156 -44.78 15.00 0.25
C VAL A 156 -44.32 13.56 0.31
N PRO A 157 -44.45 12.77 -0.78
CA PRO A 157 -43.92 11.41 -0.84
C PRO A 157 -42.42 11.32 -0.61
N ASP A 158 -41.95 10.25 0.08
CA ASP A 158 -40.52 10.00 0.27
C ASP A 158 -39.83 9.63 -1.04
N ASP A 159 -40.55 8.90 -1.91
CA ASP A 159 -40.09 8.58 -3.25
C ASP A 159 -40.32 9.77 -4.18
N ILE A 160 -39.21 10.37 -4.66
CA ILE A 160 -39.24 11.55 -5.53
C ILE A 160 -40.01 11.26 -6.83
N THR A 161 -39.95 10.05 -7.36
CA THR A 161 -40.65 9.66 -8.59
C THR A 161 -42.18 9.66 -8.44
N MET A 162 -42.68 9.60 -7.22
CA MET A 162 -44.13 9.69 -6.90
C MET A 162 -44.57 11.12 -6.62
N GLN A 163 -43.66 12.07 -6.54
CA GLN A 163 -43.97 13.48 -6.35
C GLN A 163 -44.56 14.06 -7.65
N LYS A 164 -45.71 14.66 -7.55
CA LYS A 164 -46.39 15.31 -8.69
C LYS A 164 -46.54 16.78 -8.40
N ASP A 165 -46.38 17.63 -9.41
CA ASP A 165 -46.72 19.03 -9.30
C ASP A 165 -48.25 19.15 -9.14
N ILE A 166 -48.70 19.92 -8.14
CA ILE A 166 -50.11 20.10 -7.84
C ILE A 166 -50.53 21.49 -8.33
N LEU A 167 -51.48 21.50 -9.26
CA LEU A 167 -52.09 22.74 -9.76
C LEU A 167 -53.44 22.97 -9.10
N PHE A 168 -53.68 24.22 -8.70
CA PHE A 168 -54.95 24.63 -8.18
C PHE A 168 -55.55 25.74 -9.05
N GLY A 169 -56.77 25.53 -9.51
CA GLY A 169 -57.46 26.45 -10.37
C GLY A 169 -58.72 27.01 -9.71
N VAL A 170 -58.98 28.29 -9.93
CA VAL A 170 -60.17 28.96 -9.44
C VAL A 170 -60.85 29.68 -10.59
N SER A 171 -62.17 29.60 -10.67
CA SER A 171 -62.98 30.40 -11.61
C SER A 171 -63.35 31.73 -11.02
N GLU A 172 -63.61 32.68 -11.90
CA GLU A 172 -64.42 33.84 -11.51
C GLU A 172 -65.85 33.39 -11.10
N GLU A 173 -66.59 34.29 -10.44
CA GLU A 173 -67.99 34.01 -10.11
C GLU A 173 -68.81 33.89 -11.39
N THR A 174 -69.57 32.81 -11.54
CA THR A 174 -70.46 32.62 -12.66
C THR A 174 -71.85 32.81 -12.26
N GLY A 175 -72.60 33.75 -12.97
CA GLY A 175 -74.02 33.95 -12.83
C GLY A 175 -74.81 33.12 -13.82
N ALA A 176 -76.17 33.21 -13.72
CA ALA A 176 -77.10 32.41 -14.56
C ALA A 176 -76.92 32.56 -16.08
N ASP A 177 -76.34 33.72 -16.51
CA ASP A 177 -76.13 34.03 -17.93
C ASP A 177 -74.80 33.58 -18.52
N GLN A 178 -73.87 33.08 -17.71
CA GLN A 178 -72.56 32.67 -18.17
C GLN A 178 -72.52 31.20 -18.57
N ARG A 179 -72.26 30.93 -19.89
CA ARG A 179 -72.18 29.59 -20.45
C ARG A 179 -70.71 29.06 -20.53
N ARG A 180 -69.76 29.85 -20.10
CA ARG A 180 -68.33 29.44 -20.13
C ARG A 180 -67.72 29.76 -18.78
N VAL A 181 -67.00 28.79 -18.24
CA VAL A 181 -66.24 28.89 -17.01
C VAL A 181 -64.75 28.87 -17.36
N ASN A 182 -64.06 29.93 -16.97
CA ASN A 182 -62.60 30.00 -17.09
C ASN A 182 -62.01 29.68 -15.74
N ILE A 183 -61.12 28.69 -15.71
CA ILE A 183 -60.38 28.31 -14.52
C ILE A 183 -58.91 28.63 -14.78
N VAL A 184 -58.31 29.45 -13.94
CA VAL A 184 -56.88 29.82 -14.01
C VAL A 184 -56.16 29.02 -12.96
N PHE A 185 -55.15 28.25 -13.40
CA PHE A 185 -54.37 27.40 -12.53
C PHE A 185 -53.11 28.10 -12.06
N SER A 186 -52.71 27.78 -10.83
CA SER A 186 -51.44 28.16 -10.22
C SER A 186 -50.78 26.90 -9.65
N HIS A 187 -49.46 26.87 -9.64
CA HIS A 187 -48.72 25.82 -8.99
C HIS A 187 -48.81 25.97 -7.47
N LEU A 188 -49.10 24.91 -6.76
CA LEU A 188 -49.20 24.91 -5.30
C LEU A 188 -47.90 24.52 -4.61
N LEU A 189 -47.04 23.82 -5.29
CA LEU A 189 -45.78 23.35 -4.74
C LEU A 189 -44.61 24.21 -5.21
N THR A 190 -43.51 24.03 -4.57
CA THR A 190 -42.20 24.59 -4.94
C THR A 190 -41.36 23.48 -5.57
N SER A 191 -40.74 23.75 -6.70
CA SER A 191 -39.80 22.83 -7.29
C SER A 191 -38.38 23.12 -6.80
N VAL A 192 -37.63 22.07 -6.41
CA VAL A 192 -36.27 22.19 -5.93
C VAL A 192 -35.38 21.21 -6.70
N SER A 193 -34.34 21.72 -7.32
CA SER A 193 -33.35 20.97 -8.09
C SER A 193 -31.93 21.27 -7.60
N PHE A 194 -30.96 20.47 -8.06
CA PHE A 194 -29.57 20.61 -7.67
C PHE A 194 -28.68 20.62 -8.90
N ALA A 195 -27.67 21.46 -8.89
CA ALA A 195 -26.63 21.55 -9.90
C ALA A 195 -25.26 21.62 -9.25
N VAL A 196 -24.24 21.36 -10.01
CA VAL A 196 -22.83 21.51 -9.59
C VAL A 196 -22.21 22.64 -10.39
N ASP A 197 -21.44 23.48 -9.71
CA ASP A 197 -20.68 24.58 -10.29
C ASP A 197 -19.50 24.02 -11.16
N SER A 198 -19.12 24.78 -12.19
CA SER A 198 -17.98 24.50 -13.05
C SER A 198 -16.62 24.50 -12.33
N GLU A 199 -16.52 25.16 -11.19
CA GLU A 199 -15.29 25.23 -10.39
C GLU A 199 -15.14 24.08 -9.40
N CYS A 200 -16.08 23.13 -9.37
CA CYS A 200 -16.00 21.95 -8.51
C CYS A 200 -14.87 21.00 -8.91
N SER A 201 -14.25 20.37 -7.93
CA SER A 201 -13.28 19.30 -8.17
C SER A 201 -13.93 18.03 -8.72
N ASP A 202 -13.17 17.25 -9.50
CA ASP A 202 -13.60 15.96 -9.99
C ASP A 202 -14.06 15.06 -8.85
N SER A 203 -15.28 14.51 -8.97
CA SER A 203 -15.88 13.69 -7.93
C SER A 203 -17.09 12.92 -8.45
N TYR A 204 -17.68 12.08 -7.61
CA TYR A 204 -18.92 11.36 -7.91
C TYR A 204 -19.95 11.68 -6.83
N VAL A 205 -21.08 12.26 -7.23
CA VAL A 205 -22.19 12.56 -6.32
C VAL A 205 -23.06 11.32 -6.14
N ASN A 206 -23.04 10.73 -4.96
CA ASN A 206 -23.89 9.59 -4.62
C ASN A 206 -25.33 10.01 -4.39
N TYR A 207 -25.53 11.01 -3.54
CA TYR A 207 -26.86 11.55 -3.26
C TYR A 207 -26.81 12.99 -2.76
N VAL A 208 -27.95 13.70 -2.91
CA VAL A 208 -28.25 14.96 -2.23
C VAL A 208 -29.47 14.73 -1.34
N LYS A 209 -29.47 15.27 -0.12
CA LYS A 209 -30.51 15.04 0.88
C LYS A 209 -30.88 16.36 1.56
N LEU A 210 -32.17 16.63 1.62
CA LEU A 210 -32.76 17.67 2.45
C LEU A 210 -33.18 17.03 3.78
N LYS A 211 -32.83 17.65 4.89
CA LYS A 211 -33.15 17.19 6.25
C LYS A 211 -33.95 18.22 7.01
N ASN A 212 -34.85 17.79 7.88
CA ASN A 212 -35.62 18.60 8.78
C ASN A 212 -36.52 19.62 8.06
N ILE A 213 -37.08 19.28 6.90
CA ILE A 213 -38.08 20.08 6.19
C ILE A 213 -39.48 19.57 6.51
N TYR A 214 -40.48 20.49 6.49
CA TYR A 214 -41.86 20.06 6.65
C TYR A 214 -42.36 19.31 5.42
N LYS A 215 -42.97 18.14 5.66
CA LYS A 215 -43.47 17.25 4.61
C LYS A 215 -44.99 17.22 4.54
N THR A 216 -45.69 17.68 5.56
CA THR A 216 -47.14 17.68 5.62
C THR A 216 -47.63 19.06 5.93
N ALA A 217 -48.60 19.54 5.18
CA ALA A 217 -49.29 20.79 5.44
C ALA A 217 -50.73 20.75 4.95
N GLN A 218 -51.57 21.67 5.42
CA GLN A 218 -52.96 21.84 5.02
C GLN A 218 -53.05 23.01 4.04
N PHE A 219 -53.67 22.77 2.91
CA PHE A 219 -54.01 23.83 1.95
C PHE A 219 -55.45 24.29 2.12
N SER A 220 -55.65 25.62 2.07
CA SER A 220 -56.97 26.26 2.01
C SER A 220 -56.98 27.31 0.91
N PRO A 221 -58.03 27.38 0.07
CA PRO A 221 -58.11 28.31 -1.05
C PRO A 221 -57.98 29.79 -0.67
N ASP A 222 -58.36 30.14 0.57
CA ASP A 222 -58.35 31.53 1.06
C ASP A 222 -57.05 31.94 1.73
N SER A 223 -56.28 30.98 2.22
CA SER A 223 -55.11 31.25 3.08
C SER A 223 -53.82 30.57 2.65
N SER A 224 -53.84 29.91 1.50
CA SER A 224 -52.67 29.14 1.08
C SER A 224 -52.31 27.98 2.03
N TRP A 225 -51.03 27.70 2.30
CA TRP A 225 -50.56 26.59 3.12
C TRP A 225 -50.45 26.96 4.61
N THR A 226 -50.98 26.06 5.48
CA THR A 226 -50.98 26.20 6.95
C THR A 226 -50.71 24.86 7.60
N ASP A 227 -50.63 24.83 8.95
CA ASP A 227 -50.52 23.61 9.79
C ASP A 227 -49.38 22.66 9.37
N TYR A 228 -48.22 23.25 9.10
CA TYR A 228 -47.01 22.54 8.76
C TYR A 228 -46.61 21.55 9.85
N SER A 229 -46.33 20.32 9.47
CA SER A 229 -45.98 19.23 10.39
C SER A 229 -45.15 18.17 9.69
N GLY A 230 -44.74 17.14 10.46
CA GLY A 230 -44.04 16.01 9.91
C GLY A 230 -42.66 16.36 9.36
N ALA A 231 -41.82 17.06 10.18
CA ALA A 231 -40.45 17.32 9.79
C ALA A 231 -39.74 16.02 9.43
N GLY A 232 -39.09 15.99 8.28
CA GLY A 232 -38.50 14.78 7.73
C GLY A 232 -37.35 15.05 6.75
N SER A 233 -36.90 14.02 6.11
CA SER A 233 -35.83 14.10 5.13
C SER A 233 -36.24 13.51 3.79
N LEU A 234 -35.69 14.07 2.71
CA LEU A 234 -35.86 13.59 1.34
C LEU A 234 -34.47 13.39 0.71
N THR A 235 -34.28 12.29 0.01
CA THR A 235 -33.00 11.95 -0.60
C THR A 235 -33.17 11.79 -2.11
N LEU A 236 -32.33 12.52 -2.85
CA LEU A 236 -32.12 12.32 -4.29
C LEU A 236 -30.86 11.48 -4.48
N TYR A 237 -31.03 10.25 -4.95
CA TYR A 237 -29.90 9.41 -5.37
C TYR A 237 -29.46 9.83 -6.77
N ALA A 238 -28.30 10.47 -6.86
CA ALA A 238 -27.84 11.11 -8.08
C ALA A 238 -27.01 10.19 -8.97
N GLY A 239 -26.04 9.49 -8.39
CA GLY A 239 -25.17 8.59 -9.14
C GLY A 239 -24.43 9.28 -10.29
N LYS A 240 -23.92 10.51 -10.11
CA LYS A 240 -23.46 11.38 -11.17
C LYS A 240 -22.00 11.79 -11.02
N ASN A 241 -21.22 11.66 -12.11
CA ASN A 241 -19.87 12.21 -12.19
C ASN A 241 -19.91 13.74 -12.32
N VAL A 242 -19.03 14.40 -11.60
CA VAL A 242 -18.73 15.82 -11.67
C VAL A 242 -17.32 15.97 -12.26
N VAL A 243 -17.20 16.84 -13.27
CA VAL A 243 -15.93 17.11 -13.96
C VAL A 243 -15.60 18.59 -13.79
N ASN A 244 -14.40 18.89 -13.34
CA ASN A 244 -13.91 20.26 -13.24
C ASN A 244 -13.98 20.96 -14.58
N GLY A 245 -14.44 22.20 -14.58
CA GLY A 245 -14.63 23.01 -15.79
C GLY A 245 -16.02 22.89 -16.43
N GLU A 246 -16.89 21.98 -15.93
CA GLU A 246 -18.23 21.77 -16.49
C GLU A 246 -19.31 22.01 -15.42
N GLU A 247 -20.19 22.97 -15.67
CA GLU A 247 -21.44 23.09 -14.89
C GLU A 247 -22.38 21.96 -15.27
N SER A 248 -22.93 21.24 -14.31
CA SER A 248 -23.84 20.13 -14.59
C SER A 248 -25.00 20.02 -13.62
N MET A 249 -26.22 19.75 -14.17
CA MET A 249 -27.38 19.46 -13.33
C MET A 249 -27.21 18.07 -12.69
N ILE A 250 -27.42 18.01 -11.38
CA ILE A 250 -27.57 16.75 -10.63
C ILE A 250 -28.99 16.24 -10.81
N SER A 251 -29.99 17.14 -10.71
CA SER A 251 -31.39 16.82 -10.96
C SER A 251 -31.69 16.91 -12.45
N ASP A 252 -32.54 16.00 -12.93
CA ASP A 252 -33.23 16.10 -14.21
C ASP A 252 -34.74 16.32 -13.98
N ASN A 253 -35.53 16.24 -15.06
CA ASN A 253 -36.96 16.44 -14.97
C ASN A 253 -37.69 15.39 -14.08
N GLU A 254 -37.15 14.19 -13.96
CA GLU A 254 -37.74 13.09 -13.18
C GLU A 254 -37.25 13.10 -11.72
N SER A 255 -36.15 13.78 -11.46
CA SER A 255 -35.49 13.87 -10.14
C SER A 255 -35.56 15.26 -9.49
N THR A 256 -36.35 16.20 -10.06
CA THR A 256 -36.71 17.45 -9.41
C THR A 256 -37.70 17.19 -8.27
N MET A 257 -37.41 17.73 -7.08
CA MET A 257 -38.27 17.55 -5.92
C MET A 257 -39.43 18.57 -5.95
N MET A 258 -40.66 18.07 -5.80
CA MET A 258 -41.86 18.89 -5.65
C MET A 258 -42.25 18.98 -4.16
N LEU A 259 -41.99 20.13 -3.55
CA LEU A 259 -41.98 20.32 -2.10
C LEU A 259 -43.04 21.33 -1.67
N LEU A 260 -43.42 21.30 -0.39
CA LEU A 260 -44.30 22.34 0.19
C LEU A 260 -43.59 23.69 0.19
N PRO A 261 -44.26 24.77 -0.25
CA PRO A 261 -43.80 26.11 -0.01
C PRO A 261 -43.79 26.38 1.49
N GLN A 262 -42.66 26.80 2.05
CA GLN A 262 -42.49 26.92 3.49
C GLN A 262 -41.35 27.89 3.83
N VAL A 263 -41.37 28.43 5.05
CA VAL A 263 -40.16 28.91 5.69
C VAL A 263 -39.49 27.70 6.30
N LEU A 264 -38.27 27.43 5.88
CA LEU A 264 -37.55 26.26 6.34
C LEU A 264 -37.28 26.33 7.85
N PRO A 265 -37.48 25.24 8.62
CA PRO A 265 -37.12 25.18 10.02
C PRO A 265 -35.67 25.62 10.25
N ASP A 266 -35.38 26.23 11.41
CA ASP A 266 -34.03 26.73 11.75
C ASP A 266 -32.94 25.63 11.70
N ASP A 267 -33.33 24.40 11.93
CA ASP A 267 -32.47 23.20 11.90
C ASP A 267 -32.52 22.43 10.55
N ALA A 268 -33.06 23.05 9.52
CA ALA A 268 -33.07 22.46 8.19
C ALA A 268 -31.67 22.41 7.59
N LEU A 269 -31.32 21.27 7.01
CA LEU A 269 -30.00 21.00 6.46
C LEU A 269 -30.07 20.50 5.02
N LEU A 270 -29.08 20.91 4.22
CA LEU A 270 -28.75 20.33 2.93
C LEU A 270 -27.51 19.46 3.11
N GLN A 271 -27.61 18.19 2.74
CA GLN A 271 -26.53 17.21 2.83
C GLN A 271 -26.20 16.72 1.42
N ILE A 272 -24.90 16.59 1.10
CA ILE A 272 -24.42 15.94 -0.11
C ILE A 272 -23.45 14.81 0.28
N CYS A 273 -23.54 13.69 -0.39
CA CYS A 273 -22.59 12.61 -0.30
C CYS A 273 -21.78 12.51 -1.59
N LEU A 274 -20.49 12.72 -1.47
CA LEU A 274 -19.52 12.62 -2.55
C LEU A 274 -18.73 11.32 -2.39
N SER A 275 -18.52 10.60 -3.47
CA SER A 275 -17.47 9.59 -3.51
C SER A 275 -16.22 10.22 -4.09
N VAL A 276 -15.19 10.34 -3.25
CA VAL A 276 -13.88 10.86 -3.61
C VAL A 276 -12.91 9.72 -3.38
N ASP A 277 -12.32 9.19 -4.46
CA ASP A 277 -11.38 8.07 -4.44
C ASP A 277 -11.88 6.76 -3.80
N GLY A 278 -13.19 6.52 -3.95
CA GLY A 278 -13.85 5.32 -3.45
C GLY A 278 -14.26 5.38 -1.98
N GLU A 279 -14.10 6.55 -1.34
CA GLU A 279 -14.62 6.83 0.00
C GLU A 279 -15.80 7.79 -0.07
N ASP A 280 -16.82 7.53 0.73
CA ASP A 280 -17.98 8.43 0.85
C ASP A 280 -17.67 9.56 1.82
N VAL A 281 -17.73 10.78 1.31
CA VAL A 281 -17.61 12.02 2.08
C VAL A 281 -18.99 12.66 2.16
N VAL A 282 -19.49 12.86 3.36
CA VAL A 282 -20.78 13.51 3.61
C VAL A 282 -20.55 14.93 4.10
N LEU A 283 -21.11 15.88 3.37
CA LEU A 283 -21.05 17.30 3.68
C LEU A 283 -22.46 17.79 3.99
N GLU A 284 -22.62 18.65 5.01
CA GLU A 284 -23.91 19.23 5.41
C GLU A 284 -23.81 20.73 5.54
N THR A 285 -24.89 21.43 5.24
CA THR A 285 -25.01 22.87 5.45
C THR A 285 -26.42 23.24 5.94
N GLY A 286 -26.50 24.28 6.78
CA GLY A 286 -27.75 24.84 7.22
C GLY A 286 -28.43 25.60 6.09
N ILE A 287 -29.72 25.35 5.90
CA ILE A 287 -30.62 26.09 5.00
C ILE A 287 -31.81 26.65 5.75
N GLY A 288 -31.79 26.59 7.08
CA GLY A 288 -32.87 27.11 7.95
C GLY A 288 -33.17 28.58 7.71
N GLY A 289 -34.42 28.94 7.83
CA GLY A 289 -34.89 30.30 7.63
C GLY A 289 -35.05 30.73 6.16
N GLN A 290 -34.59 29.94 5.19
CA GLN A 290 -34.85 30.22 3.78
C GLN A 290 -36.33 30.05 3.45
N ILE A 291 -36.83 30.84 2.49
CA ILE A 291 -38.23 30.82 2.08
C ILE A 291 -38.34 30.13 0.73
N TRP A 292 -39.18 29.11 0.65
CA TRP A 292 -39.64 28.54 -0.60
C TRP A 292 -41.04 29.04 -0.90
N ASP A 293 -41.18 29.87 -1.93
CA ASP A 293 -42.43 30.44 -2.33
C ASP A 293 -43.27 29.48 -3.15
N MET A 294 -44.59 29.56 -3.01
CA MET A 294 -45.54 28.77 -3.78
C MET A 294 -45.40 29.04 -5.28
N GLY A 295 -45.33 28.00 -6.08
CA GLY A 295 -45.21 28.09 -7.53
C GLY A 295 -43.84 28.51 -8.04
N SER A 296 -42.84 28.62 -7.16
CA SER A 296 -41.47 28.99 -7.52
C SER A 296 -40.57 27.77 -7.75
N SER A 297 -39.53 27.98 -8.56
CA SER A 297 -38.52 26.96 -8.85
C SER A 297 -37.16 27.42 -8.34
N TYR A 298 -36.49 26.55 -7.65
CA TYR A 298 -35.18 26.83 -7.06
C TYR A 298 -34.16 25.81 -7.52
N VAL A 299 -32.93 26.25 -7.85
CA VAL A 299 -31.78 25.41 -8.10
C VAL A 299 -30.72 25.70 -7.05
N TYR A 300 -30.34 24.69 -6.30
CA TYR A 300 -29.18 24.77 -5.43
C TYR A 300 -27.93 24.40 -6.22
N LYS A 301 -27.09 25.39 -6.51
CA LYS A 301 -25.77 25.16 -7.11
C LYS A 301 -24.79 24.81 -6.00
N LEU A 302 -24.18 23.67 -6.14
CA LEU A 302 -23.22 23.14 -5.19
C LEU A 302 -21.82 23.41 -5.72
N HIS A 303 -20.98 23.99 -4.87
CA HIS A 303 -19.57 24.20 -5.15
C HIS A 303 -18.75 23.49 -4.07
N PHE A 304 -17.74 22.72 -4.49
CA PHE A 304 -16.80 22.06 -3.60
C PHE A 304 -15.42 21.99 -4.25
N GLU A 305 -14.39 22.34 -3.50
CA GLU A 305 -13.00 22.28 -3.89
C GLU A 305 -12.24 21.29 -3.05
N VAL A 306 -11.31 20.56 -3.70
CA VAL A 306 -10.32 19.73 -3.04
C VAL A 306 -9.00 20.50 -3.04
N ASP A 307 -8.64 21.12 -1.91
CA ASP A 307 -7.45 21.97 -1.86
C ASP A 307 -6.17 21.16 -1.56
N GLN A 308 -5.10 21.46 -2.29
CA GLN A 308 -3.66 21.30 -2.04
C GLN A 308 -2.98 19.95 -2.28
N TYR A 309 -3.60 18.78 -2.22
CA TYR A 309 -2.87 17.52 -2.32
C TYR A 309 -3.46 16.62 -3.40
N ASP A 310 -2.56 16.00 -4.19
CA ASP A 310 -2.94 15.22 -5.38
C ASP A 310 -3.26 13.77 -5.06
N SER A 311 -2.65 13.23 -4.00
CA SER A 311 -2.90 11.84 -3.60
C SER A 311 -2.81 11.62 -2.09
N PHE A 312 -3.53 10.58 -1.62
CA PHE A 312 -3.72 10.33 -0.20
C PHE A 312 -3.51 8.85 0.13
N ILE A 313 -2.87 8.59 1.26
CA ILE A 313 -2.69 7.25 1.79
C ILE A 313 -3.06 7.26 3.27
N THR A 314 -3.96 6.38 3.68
CA THR A 314 -4.31 6.20 5.09
C THR A 314 -3.84 4.83 5.57
N TYR A 315 -3.13 4.83 6.68
CA TYR A 315 -2.68 3.63 7.37
C TYR A 315 -3.37 3.50 8.72
N THR A 316 -4.11 2.43 8.98
CA THR A 316 -4.55 2.13 10.34
C THR A 316 -3.43 1.45 11.10
N VAL A 317 -2.91 2.11 12.13
CA VAL A 317 -1.82 1.62 12.99
C VAL A 317 -2.39 1.03 14.27
N ASP A 318 -1.89 -0.14 14.70
CA ASP A 318 -2.27 -0.81 15.95
C ASP A 318 -1.03 -1.10 16.81
N MET A 319 -0.81 -0.26 17.82
CA MET A 319 0.33 -0.41 18.73
C MET A 319 0.14 -1.55 19.76
N ASN A 320 -1.07 -2.11 19.89
CA ASN A 320 -1.30 -3.33 20.69
C ASN A 320 -0.70 -4.56 20.02
N HIS A 321 -0.43 -4.48 18.72
CA HIS A 321 0.19 -5.57 17.99
C HIS A 321 1.65 -5.75 18.41
N LYS A 322 1.98 -6.91 18.99
CA LYS A 322 3.32 -7.21 19.50
C LYS A 322 4.24 -7.66 18.37
N ILE A 323 5.35 -6.96 18.20
CA ILE A 323 6.38 -7.28 17.21
C ILE A 323 7.52 -8.04 17.90
N THR A 324 7.96 -9.15 17.31
CA THR A 324 8.92 -10.07 17.92
C THR A 324 10.37 -9.55 17.94
N TYR A 325 10.70 -8.47 17.19
CA TYR A 325 12.08 -8.03 16.96
C TYR A 325 12.33 -6.51 17.13
N VAL A 326 11.47 -5.74 17.82
CA VAL A 326 11.67 -4.29 17.95
C VAL A 326 12.33 -3.92 19.26
N VAL A 327 13.38 -3.09 19.15
CA VAL A 327 14.17 -2.57 20.28
C VAL A 327 13.37 -1.58 21.16
N LYS A 328 12.25 -1.02 20.64
CA LYS A 328 11.34 -0.12 21.39
C LYS A 328 9.90 -0.36 20.98
N ASP A 329 9.06 -0.73 21.95
CA ASP A 329 7.64 -1.04 21.76
C ASP A 329 6.75 0.15 21.37
N THR A 330 7.30 1.37 21.28
CA THR A 330 6.56 2.62 21.01
C THR A 330 6.74 3.16 19.59
N TYR A 331 7.59 2.56 18.76
CA TYR A 331 7.84 3.06 17.40
C TYR A 331 6.94 2.42 16.35
N CYS A 332 6.42 3.27 15.45
CA CYS A 332 5.87 2.87 14.15
C CYS A 332 6.70 3.50 13.03
N CYS A 333 7.02 2.71 12.01
CA CYS A 333 7.67 3.18 10.78
C CYS A 333 6.77 2.86 9.60
N LEU A 334 6.33 3.88 8.87
CA LEU A 334 5.54 3.71 7.66
C LEU A 334 6.38 3.14 6.51
N PRO A 335 5.76 2.54 5.47
CA PRO A 335 6.43 2.23 4.23
C PRO A 335 7.16 3.45 3.69
N VAL A 336 8.46 3.30 3.40
CA VAL A 336 9.33 4.44 3.09
C VAL A 336 9.04 4.97 1.70
N MET A 337 8.65 6.23 1.61
CA MET A 337 8.44 6.97 0.37
C MET A 337 9.70 7.73 -0.02
N THR A 338 10.11 7.62 -1.27
CA THR A 338 11.29 8.30 -1.83
C THR A 338 10.84 9.34 -2.84
N PHE A 339 11.20 10.59 -2.60
CA PHE A 339 10.87 11.72 -3.48
C PHE A 339 11.42 11.51 -4.89
N GLU A 340 10.60 11.83 -5.88
CA GLU A 340 10.94 11.85 -7.29
C GLU A 340 10.94 13.28 -7.85
N LYS A 341 11.31 13.39 -9.14
CA LYS A 341 11.16 14.66 -9.84
C LYS A 341 9.68 14.97 -9.98
N GLY A 342 9.25 16.05 -9.34
CA GLY A 342 7.84 16.46 -9.33
C GLY A 342 7.11 16.16 -8.02
N THR A 343 7.64 15.33 -7.13
CA THR A 343 7.12 15.25 -5.75
C THR A 343 7.51 16.53 -5.00
N GLU A 344 6.55 17.35 -4.64
CA GLU A 344 6.80 18.64 -4.00
C GLU A 344 6.90 18.54 -2.48
N LYS A 345 5.89 17.93 -1.85
CA LYS A 345 5.85 17.74 -0.39
C LYS A 345 5.04 16.50 -0.02
N ILE A 346 5.36 15.93 1.13
CA ILE A 346 4.61 14.86 1.78
C ILE A 346 4.26 15.34 3.19
N LYS A 347 2.98 15.41 3.51
CA LYS A 347 2.47 15.71 4.84
C LYS A 347 2.06 14.39 5.49
N VAL A 348 2.50 14.15 6.71
CA VAL A 348 2.10 13.01 7.53
C VAL A 348 1.40 13.53 8.77
N ASP A 349 0.14 13.19 8.90
CA ASP A 349 -0.62 13.35 10.11
C ASP A 349 -0.63 12.01 10.85
N TRP A 350 -0.06 12.01 12.04
CA TRP A 350 0.11 10.79 12.82
C TRP A 350 -1.16 10.36 13.57
N GLY A 351 -2.22 11.16 13.51
CA GLY A 351 -3.52 10.84 14.13
C GLY A 351 -3.55 10.94 15.65
N ASP A 352 -2.48 11.39 16.28
CA ASP A 352 -2.38 11.66 17.73
C ASP A 352 -2.30 13.16 18.05
N GLY A 353 -2.62 14.00 17.05
CA GLY A 353 -2.53 15.45 17.11
C GLY A 353 -1.17 16.01 16.65
N THR A 354 -0.28 15.18 16.16
CA THR A 354 1.01 15.60 15.60
C THR A 354 1.05 15.47 14.08
N GLU A 355 1.60 16.47 13.42
CA GLU A 355 1.77 16.51 11.98
C GLU A 355 3.21 16.85 11.60
N GLU A 356 3.68 16.28 10.50
CA GLU A 356 5.01 16.54 9.94
C GLU A 356 4.96 16.74 8.42
N VAL A 357 5.65 17.76 7.93
CA VAL A 357 5.74 18.05 6.48
C VAL A 357 7.18 17.81 6.02
N TYR A 358 7.32 17.01 4.97
CA TYR A 358 8.58 16.66 4.38
C TYR A 358 8.69 17.20 2.94
N THR A 359 9.82 17.83 2.61
CA THR A 359 10.19 18.24 1.24
C THR A 359 11.30 17.38 0.67
N SER A 360 11.77 16.42 1.45
CA SER A 360 12.76 15.40 1.06
C SER A 360 12.60 14.17 1.96
N LYS A 361 13.11 13.02 1.51
CA LYS A 361 13.09 11.78 2.30
C LYS A 361 13.77 11.97 3.65
N PRO A 362 13.09 11.74 4.78
CA PRO A 362 13.70 11.86 6.11
C PRO A 362 14.77 10.79 6.34
N LYS A 363 15.85 11.17 7.03
CA LYS A 363 16.93 10.25 7.42
C LYS A 363 16.37 9.27 8.47
N GLY A 364 16.27 8.00 8.13
CA GLY A 364 15.69 6.96 9.00
C GLY A 364 14.27 6.56 8.64
N GLY A 365 13.65 7.17 7.63
CA GLY A 365 12.28 6.89 7.19
C GLY A 365 11.23 7.70 7.97
N TYR A 366 9.95 7.45 7.69
CA TYR A 366 8.81 8.10 8.34
C TYR A 366 8.50 7.34 9.64
N VAL A 367 9.04 7.84 10.75
CA VAL A 367 9.02 7.14 12.05
C VAL A 367 8.38 8.01 13.11
N HIS A 368 7.43 7.45 13.85
CA HIS A 368 6.75 8.11 14.96
C HIS A 368 6.66 7.23 16.20
N SER A 369 6.63 7.87 17.38
CA SER A 369 6.48 7.19 18.67
C SER A 369 5.09 7.42 19.23
N PHE A 370 4.27 6.36 19.22
CA PHE A 370 2.93 6.42 19.78
C PHE A 370 2.88 6.02 21.24
N PRO A 371 1.83 6.44 22.00
CA PRO A 371 1.53 5.86 23.30
C PRO A 371 1.35 4.34 23.20
N ALA A 372 1.69 3.63 24.28
CA ALA A 372 1.37 2.22 24.37
C ALA A 372 -0.16 2.04 24.26
N ASN A 373 -0.60 1.10 23.43
CA ASN A 373 -2.01 0.81 23.11
C ASN A 373 -2.71 1.81 22.14
N TYR A 374 -1.98 2.69 21.49
CA TYR A 374 -2.56 3.51 20.43
C TYR A 374 -3.11 2.65 19.29
N VAL A 375 -4.33 2.93 18.87
CA VAL A 375 -4.94 2.40 17.64
C VAL A 375 -5.60 3.56 16.94
N GLY A 376 -5.15 3.86 15.73
CA GLY A 376 -5.67 5.01 14.99
C GLY A 376 -5.15 5.07 13.57
N ASP A 377 -5.68 6.03 12.82
CA ASP A 377 -5.29 6.24 11.44
C ASP A 377 -4.16 7.27 11.36
N VAL A 378 -3.18 6.97 10.52
CA VAL A 378 -2.12 7.87 10.09
C VAL A 378 -2.42 8.26 8.65
N SER A 379 -2.54 9.54 8.37
CA SER A 379 -2.85 10.03 7.04
C SER A 379 -1.63 10.65 6.38
N VAL A 380 -1.40 10.29 5.13
CA VAL A 380 -0.32 10.80 4.30
C VAL A 380 -0.92 11.51 3.09
N SER A 381 -0.62 12.79 2.94
CA SER A 381 -1.04 13.62 1.81
C SER A 381 0.17 13.98 0.97
N ILE A 382 0.09 13.78 -0.34
CA ILE A 382 1.20 13.96 -1.27
C ILE A 382 0.82 15.04 -2.28
N LYS A 383 1.68 16.05 -2.42
CA LYS A 383 1.57 17.08 -3.44
C LYS A 383 2.60 16.84 -4.55
N GLY A 384 2.12 16.93 -5.79
CA GLY A 384 2.89 16.61 -6.98
C GLY A 384 2.95 15.11 -7.28
N THR A 385 3.94 14.69 -8.05
CA THR A 385 4.09 13.29 -8.48
C THR A 385 4.19 12.32 -7.31
N SER A 386 3.50 11.20 -7.40
CA SER A 386 3.55 10.12 -6.40
C SER A 386 4.98 9.61 -6.18
N PRO A 387 5.47 9.54 -4.95
CA PRO A 387 6.81 9.06 -4.64
C PRO A 387 6.94 7.55 -4.89
N TRP A 388 8.19 7.07 -5.06
CA TRP A 388 8.46 5.63 -5.04
C TRP A 388 8.39 5.09 -3.62
N PHE A 389 7.69 3.98 -3.44
CA PHE A 389 7.85 3.20 -2.22
C PHE A 389 9.21 2.51 -2.24
N SER A 390 10.08 2.93 -1.33
CA SER A 390 11.36 2.27 -1.12
C SER A 390 11.14 0.95 -0.39
N ARG A 391 11.60 -0.10 -1.00
CA ARG A 391 11.58 -1.46 -0.46
C ARG A 391 12.64 -1.55 0.63
N ASN A 392 12.28 -1.35 1.89
CA ASN A 392 13.24 -1.30 2.99
C ASN A 392 12.80 -2.18 4.17
N GLU A 393 13.79 -2.73 4.89
CA GLU A 393 13.64 -3.64 6.02
C GLU A 393 13.12 -2.97 7.30
N THR A 394 12.90 -1.65 7.30
CA THR A 394 12.58 -0.87 8.50
C THR A 394 11.10 -0.62 8.74
N THR A 395 10.21 -1.00 7.81
CA THR A 395 8.76 -0.84 7.99
C THR A 395 8.25 -1.71 9.13
N THR A 396 7.51 -1.13 10.05
CA THR A 396 7.00 -1.86 11.21
C THR A 396 5.78 -2.72 10.86
N GLN A 397 5.65 -3.86 11.52
CA GLN A 397 4.53 -4.81 11.39
C GLN A 397 3.32 -4.35 12.20
N ARG A 398 2.91 -3.06 12.10
CA ARG A 398 1.81 -2.49 12.91
C ARG A 398 0.69 -1.89 12.06
N ILE A 399 0.76 -2.04 10.75
CA ILE A 399 -0.20 -1.49 9.81
C ILE A 399 -1.26 -2.55 9.50
N ARG A 400 -2.49 -2.32 9.97
CA ARG A 400 -3.64 -3.22 9.75
C ARG A 400 -4.39 -2.93 8.48
N LYS A 401 -4.62 -1.64 8.18
CA LYS A 401 -5.35 -1.22 6.99
C LYS A 401 -4.54 -0.24 6.19
N ILE A 402 -4.72 -0.28 4.89
CA ILE A 402 -4.11 0.62 3.93
C ILE A 402 -5.20 1.04 2.95
N LYS A 403 -5.39 2.35 2.79
CA LYS A 403 -6.27 2.93 1.79
C LYS A 403 -5.52 3.97 0.99
N ILE A 404 -5.61 3.90 -0.32
CA ILE A 404 -4.95 4.80 -1.26
C ILE A 404 -6.03 5.46 -2.11
N ARG A 405 -5.95 6.80 -2.27
CA ARG A 405 -6.90 7.61 -3.02
C ARG A 405 -6.16 8.58 -3.93
N ASN A 406 -6.73 8.87 -5.09
CA ASN A 406 -6.20 9.84 -6.07
C ASN A 406 -4.71 9.63 -6.37
N ASN A 407 -4.27 8.39 -6.46
CA ASN A 407 -2.88 8.06 -6.71
C ASN A 407 -2.75 7.33 -8.05
N GLU A 408 -2.16 7.99 -9.05
CA GLU A 408 -2.03 7.45 -10.40
C GLU A 408 -1.11 6.22 -10.50
N ARG A 409 -0.21 6.05 -9.51
CA ARG A 409 0.78 4.96 -9.51
C ARG A 409 0.38 3.77 -8.64
N TYR A 410 -0.30 4.02 -7.51
CA TYR A 410 -0.60 3.00 -6.52
C TYR A 410 -2.08 2.97 -6.16
N ASP A 411 -2.55 1.78 -5.87
CA ASP A 411 -3.90 1.56 -5.36
C ASP A 411 -3.93 0.54 -4.22
N SER A 412 -5.09 0.47 -3.56
CA SER A 412 -5.41 -0.53 -2.53
C SER A 412 -6.77 -1.18 -2.84
N ARG A 413 -6.94 -1.58 -4.11
CA ARG A 413 -8.18 -2.16 -4.66
C ARG A 413 -8.73 -3.31 -3.82
N GLU A 414 -10.05 -3.51 -3.85
CA GLU A 414 -10.76 -4.62 -3.19
C GLU A 414 -10.55 -4.67 -1.66
N ASP A 415 -10.31 -3.52 -1.01
CA ASP A 415 -9.98 -3.45 0.43
C ASP A 415 -8.86 -4.43 0.84
N CYS A 416 -7.87 -4.59 -0.03
CA CYS A 416 -6.85 -5.62 0.08
C CYS A 416 -5.84 -5.42 1.23
N ASN A 417 -5.85 -4.26 1.88
CA ASN A 417 -4.83 -3.85 2.86
C ASN A 417 -3.39 -3.96 2.33
N CYS A 418 -3.23 -3.65 1.04
CA CYS A 418 -1.96 -3.71 0.33
C CYS A 418 -1.67 -2.38 -0.38
N ILE A 419 -0.40 -2.16 -0.70
CA ILE A 419 0.02 -1.16 -1.67
C ILE A 419 0.33 -1.92 -2.97
N ILE A 420 -0.41 -1.60 -4.03
CA ILE A 420 -0.26 -2.23 -5.35
C ILE A 420 0.20 -1.16 -6.33
N GLU A 421 1.27 -1.42 -7.07
CA GLU A 421 1.64 -0.59 -8.23
C GLU A 421 0.71 -0.92 -9.39
N THR A 422 -0.09 0.05 -9.80
CA THR A 422 -1.25 -0.12 -10.69
C THR A 422 -0.87 -0.64 -12.07
N ASP A 423 0.09 0.00 -12.74
CA ASP A 423 0.50 -0.34 -14.11
C ASP A 423 1.11 -1.74 -14.23
N MET A 424 1.87 -2.15 -13.22
CA MET A 424 2.56 -3.44 -13.21
C MET A 424 1.72 -4.55 -12.56
N ASN A 425 0.59 -4.20 -11.96
CA ASN A 425 -0.18 -5.09 -11.08
C ASN A 425 0.73 -5.81 -10.08
N ALA A 426 1.58 -5.03 -9.42
CA ALA A 426 2.62 -5.56 -8.56
C ALA A 426 2.38 -5.21 -7.10
N LEU A 427 2.41 -6.21 -6.23
CA LEU A 427 2.36 -6.01 -4.78
C LEU A 427 3.66 -5.35 -4.31
N VAL A 428 3.56 -4.17 -3.74
CA VAL A 428 4.66 -3.41 -3.15
C VAL A 428 4.79 -3.68 -1.66
N TYR A 429 3.67 -3.73 -0.94
CA TYR A 429 3.61 -3.95 0.49
C TYR A 429 2.29 -4.60 0.90
N ALA A 430 2.33 -5.59 1.78
CA ALA A 430 1.16 -6.20 2.41
C ALA A 430 1.12 -5.83 3.90
N GLY A 431 -0.01 -5.31 4.38
CA GLY A 431 -0.27 -5.07 5.80
C GLY A 431 -0.55 -6.36 6.57
N ILE A 432 -0.89 -6.26 7.86
CA ILE A 432 -1.15 -7.44 8.73
C ILE A 432 -2.35 -8.24 8.23
N ASP A 433 -3.48 -7.59 7.99
CA ASP A 433 -4.75 -8.24 7.58
C ASP A 433 -4.92 -8.17 6.04
N TYR A 434 -3.86 -8.47 5.30
CA TYR A 434 -3.82 -8.36 3.85
C TYR A 434 -4.66 -9.44 3.14
N LYS A 435 -5.13 -9.11 1.94
CA LYS A 435 -5.71 -10.06 0.98
C LYS A 435 -5.19 -9.69 -0.41
N ILE A 436 -4.29 -10.50 -0.97
CA ILE A 436 -3.75 -10.24 -2.30
C ILE A 436 -4.86 -10.43 -3.35
N PRO A 437 -5.22 -9.40 -4.15
CA PRO A 437 -6.19 -9.54 -5.23
C PRO A 437 -5.72 -10.51 -6.32
N GLU A 438 -6.66 -11.18 -6.97
CA GLU A 438 -6.37 -12.09 -8.11
C GLU A 438 -5.74 -11.34 -9.32
N SER A 439 -5.95 -10.04 -9.43
CA SER A 439 -5.37 -9.18 -10.46
C SER A 439 -3.87 -8.93 -10.28
N VAL A 440 -3.32 -9.16 -9.09
CA VAL A 440 -1.89 -8.98 -8.80
C VAL A 440 -1.09 -10.09 -9.46
N THR A 441 -0.05 -9.70 -10.22
CA THR A 441 0.76 -10.65 -10.99
C THR A 441 2.20 -10.76 -10.52
N VAL A 442 2.70 -9.78 -9.78
CA VAL A 442 4.09 -9.69 -9.33
C VAL A 442 4.15 -9.43 -7.83
N LEU A 443 4.96 -10.17 -7.11
CA LEU A 443 5.38 -9.81 -5.75
C LEU A 443 6.75 -9.14 -5.83
N TYR A 444 6.83 -7.89 -5.39
CA TYR A 444 8.09 -7.16 -5.33
C TYR A 444 8.96 -7.57 -4.14
N SER A 445 10.22 -7.16 -4.16
CA SER A 445 11.15 -7.38 -3.05
C SER A 445 10.61 -6.78 -1.77
N TYR A 446 10.66 -7.53 -0.67
CA TYR A 446 10.16 -7.14 0.66
C TYR A 446 8.64 -6.92 0.74
N SER A 447 7.88 -7.23 -0.30
CA SER A 447 6.43 -6.97 -0.31
C SER A 447 5.67 -7.74 0.78
N MET A 448 6.20 -8.88 1.22
CA MET A 448 5.60 -9.73 2.26
C MET A 448 6.28 -9.57 3.63
N LEU A 449 6.98 -8.45 3.87
CA LEU A 449 7.78 -8.21 5.08
C LEU A 449 6.95 -8.27 6.38
N ALA A 450 5.72 -7.75 6.36
CA ALA A 450 4.86 -7.62 7.54
C ALA A 450 3.91 -8.81 7.76
N VAL A 451 3.99 -9.83 6.93
CA VAL A 451 3.05 -10.96 6.96
C VAL A 451 3.28 -11.86 8.17
N GLU A 452 2.21 -12.14 8.91
CA GLU A 452 2.21 -12.95 10.15
C GLU A 452 1.41 -14.25 10.03
N ASP A 453 0.85 -14.53 8.88
CA ASP A 453 0.12 -15.76 8.62
C ASP A 453 1.03 -16.99 8.79
N LYS A 454 0.53 -18.01 9.47
CA LYS A 454 1.25 -19.30 9.54
C LYS A 454 1.32 -19.98 8.18
N VAL A 455 0.32 -19.80 7.35
CA VAL A 455 0.20 -20.36 6.01
C VAL A 455 -0.05 -19.24 5.02
N VAL A 456 0.88 -19.00 4.11
CA VAL A 456 0.73 -18.07 3.01
C VAL A 456 0.37 -18.85 1.76
N LYS A 457 -0.87 -18.67 1.30
CA LYS A 457 -1.33 -19.21 0.03
C LYS A 457 -1.43 -18.06 -0.99
N LEU A 458 -0.55 -18.09 -1.99
CA LEU A 458 -0.59 -17.09 -3.04
C LEU A 458 -1.76 -17.35 -4.01
N PRO A 459 -2.47 -16.29 -4.47
CA PRO A 459 -3.57 -16.42 -5.42
C PRO A 459 -3.08 -16.81 -6.82
N GLU A 460 -4.00 -17.33 -7.63
CA GLU A 460 -3.70 -17.81 -9.00
C GLU A 460 -3.34 -16.69 -9.99
N GLY A 461 -3.48 -15.41 -9.62
CA GLY A 461 -2.98 -14.28 -10.41
C GLY A 461 -1.45 -14.17 -10.47
N ILE A 462 -0.74 -14.63 -9.44
CA ILE A 462 0.70 -14.42 -9.28
C ILE A 462 1.52 -15.18 -10.33
N LYS A 463 2.35 -14.43 -11.09
CA LYS A 463 3.24 -14.96 -12.14
C LYS A 463 4.72 -14.84 -11.79
N THR A 464 5.10 -13.83 -10.99
CA THR A 464 6.51 -13.54 -10.70
C THR A 464 6.75 -13.24 -9.22
N LEU A 465 7.75 -13.89 -8.63
CA LEU A 465 8.31 -13.53 -7.33
C LEU A 465 9.67 -12.86 -7.55
N LYS A 466 9.85 -11.64 -7.09
CA LYS A 466 11.09 -10.88 -7.17
C LYS A 466 12.05 -11.25 -6.04
N TYR A 467 13.36 -10.96 -6.23
CA TYR A 467 14.39 -11.15 -5.22
C TYR A 467 13.92 -10.65 -3.84
N SER A 468 14.10 -11.47 -2.79
CA SER A 468 13.69 -11.14 -1.42
C SER A 468 12.21 -10.80 -1.22
N ALA A 469 11.29 -11.26 -2.06
CA ALA A 469 9.85 -10.95 -1.92
C ALA A 469 9.32 -11.28 -0.51
N PHE A 470 9.82 -12.36 0.08
CA PHE A 470 9.44 -12.82 1.40
C PHE A 470 10.46 -12.51 2.50
N TYR A 471 11.48 -11.70 2.28
CA TYR A 471 12.48 -11.37 3.29
C TYR A 471 11.84 -10.63 4.48
N GLY A 472 12.16 -11.02 5.70
CA GLY A 472 11.81 -10.32 6.95
C GLY A 472 10.50 -10.74 7.65
N SER A 473 9.54 -11.37 6.98
CA SER A 473 8.29 -11.89 7.57
C SER A 473 8.50 -13.17 8.42
N SER A 474 9.66 -13.35 8.90
CA SER A 474 10.30 -14.61 9.21
C SER A 474 9.83 -15.32 10.47
N SER A 475 9.06 -14.67 11.36
CA SER A 475 8.79 -15.28 12.66
C SER A 475 7.54 -16.15 12.71
N TYR A 476 6.67 -16.03 11.74
CA TYR A 476 5.33 -16.64 11.78
C TYR A 476 5.07 -17.61 10.62
N VAL A 477 5.56 -17.33 9.41
CA VAL A 477 5.27 -18.15 8.24
C VAL A 477 5.94 -19.52 8.34
N THR A 478 5.12 -20.56 8.46
CA THR A 478 5.57 -21.95 8.53
C THR A 478 5.28 -22.74 7.27
N GLU A 479 4.37 -22.27 6.42
CA GLU A 479 4.01 -22.92 5.16
C GLU A 479 3.78 -21.89 4.05
N ILE A 480 4.27 -22.16 2.84
CA ILE A 480 4.01 -21.39 1.63
C ILE A 480 3.43 -22.33 0.57
N VAL A 481 2.32 -21.91 -0.06
CA VAL A 481 1.68 -22.62 -1.16
C VAL A 481 1.75 -21.74 -2.41
N LEU A 482 2.45 -22.20 -3.42
CA LEU A 482 2.67 -21.50 -4.69
C LEU A 482 1.61 -21.91 -5.73
N PRO A 483 1.06 -20.94 -6.52
CA PRO A 483 -0.04 -21.17 -7.44
C PRO A 483 0.40 -21.82 -8.76
N ALA A 484 -0.58 -22.32 -9.53
CA ALA A 484 -0.34 -22.88 -10.86
C ALA A 484 0.12 -21.82 -11.87
N SER A 485 -0.26 -20.57 -11.70
CA SER A 485 0.08 -19.44 -12.57
C SER A 485 1.53 -18.96 -12.48
N LEU A 486 2.27 -19.37 -11.43
CA LEU A 486 3.62 -18.89 -11.17
C LEU A 486 4.60 -19.43 -12.23
N THR A 487 5.24 -18.49 -12.96
CA THR A 487 6.16 -18.83 -14.06
C THR A 487 7.59 -18.38 -13.82
N LYS A 488 7.82 -17.48 -12.83
CA LYS A 488 9.15 -16.97 -12.53
C LYS A 488 9.37 -16.78 -11.03
N ILE A 489 10.39 -17.42 -10.51
CA ILE A 489 10.94 -17.17 -9.16
C ILE A 489 12.36 -16.63 -9.38
N GLU A 490 12.61 -15.38 -8.99
CA GLU A 490 13.96 -14.82 -9.03
C GLU A 490 14.83 -15.42 -7.92
N ASP A 491 16.13 -15.43 -8.14
CA ASP A 491 17.10 -15.96 -7.18
C ASP A 491 16.90 -15.32 -5.81
N GLY A 492 16.76 -16.13 -4.75
CA GLY A 492 16.55 -15.64 -3.40
C GLY A 492 15.17 -15.03 -3.10
N ALA A 493 14.18 -15.22 -3.98
CA ALA A 493 12.82 -14.70 -3.73
C ALA A 493 12.20 -15.21 -2.42
N ILE A 494 12.52 -16.45 -2.04
CA ILE A 494 11.98 -17.15 -0.85
C ILE A 494 13.10 -17.36 0.20
N MET A 495 14.06 -16.47 0.29
CA MET A 495 15.12 -16.60 1.29
C MET A 495 14.70 -16.03 2.66
N SER A 496 15.41 -16.46 3.72
CA SER A 496 15.33 -15.92 5.09
C SER A 496 14.15 -16.32 5.97
N TYR A 497 13.45 -17.40 5.65
CA TYR A 497 12.41 -17.96 6.53
C TYR A 497 12.98 -18.98 7.52
N ASN A 498 13.59 -18.52 8.60
CA ASN A 498 14.09 -19.42 9.65
C ASN A 498 13.04 -20.35 10.27
N TYR A 499 11.75 -20.14 9.98
CA TYR A 499 10.64 -20.94 10.52
C TYR A 499 9.87 -21.72 9.46
N LEU A 500 10.16 -21.55 8.17
CA LEU A 500 9.49 -22.25 7.09
C LEU A 500 9.67 -23.77 7.23
N LYS A 501 8.58 -24.48 7.47
CA LYS A 501 8.55 -25.94 7.63
C LYS A 501 8.09 -26.65 6.37
N LYS A 502 7.24 -25.98 5.58
CA LYS A 502 6.66 -26.59 4.39
C LYS A 502 6.57 -25.58 3.25
N ILE A 503 6.93 -26.02 2.07
CA ILE A 503 6.70 -25.29 0.83
C ILE A 503 6.16 -26.26 -0.22
N SER A 504 5.13 -25.85 -0.94
CA SER A 504 4.49 -26.69 -1.96
C SER A 504 4.10 -25.85 -3.17
N VAL A 505 4.09 -26.51 -4.30
CA VAL A 505 3.69 -25.95 -5.59
C VAL A 505 2.39 -26.61 -6.02
N ASN A 506 1.45 -25.84 -6.58
CA ASN A 506 0.23 -26.39 -7.17
C ASN A 506 0.58 -27.44 -8.24
N PRO A 507 0.01 -28.64 -8.19
CA PRO A 507 0.34 -29.73 -9.13
C PRO A 507 0.14 -29.40 -10.62
N ASN A 508 -0.66 -28.37 -10.92
CA ASN A 508 -0.89 -27.89 -12.28
C ASN A 508 0.13 -26.82 -12.74
N ASN A 509 1.13 -26.49 -11.92
CA ASN A 509 2.13 -25.51 -12.33
C ASN A 509 3.04 -26.11 -13.42
N PRO A 510 3.21 -25.41 -14.58
CA PRO A 510 3.99 -25.96 -15.70
C PRO A 510 5.51 -25.78 -15.57
N VAL A 511 5.99 -24.95 -14.64
CA VAL A 511 7.40 -24.54 -14.52
C VAL A 511 8.06 -25.11 -13.28
N TYR A 512 7.30 -25.17 -12.18
CA TYR A 512 7.78 -25.60 -10.87
C TYR A 512 6.96 -26.75 -10.32
N ASP A 513 7.59 -27.60 -9.53
CA ASP A 513 6.91 -28.70 -8.83
C ASP A 513 7.45 -28.92 -7.41
N SER A 514 6.73 -29.71 -6.64
CA SER A 514 7.15 -30.25 -5.34
C SER A 514 7.04 -31.78 -5.39
N ARG A 515 7.73 -32.38 -6.37
CA ARG A 515 7.70 -33.84 -6.66
C ARG A 515 7.97 -34.68 -5.41
N ASN A 516 7.30 -35.79 -5.31
CA ASN A 516 7.44 -36.74 -4.20
C ASN A 516 7.23 -36.13 -2.81
N ASN A 517 6.44 -35.04 -2.69
CA ASN A 517 6.25 -34.32 -1.45
C ASN A 517 7.56 -33.84 -0.79
N CYS A 518 8.53 -33.44 -1.61
CA CYS A 518 9.88 -33.06 -1.15
C CYS A 518 9.92 -31.83 -0.22
N ASN A 519 8.82 -31.12 -0.03
CA ASN A 519 8.79 -29.86 0.70
C ASN A 519 9.84 -28.84 0.22
N CYS A 520 10.15 -28.87 -1.07
CA CYS A 520 11.01 -27.93 -1.77
C CYS A 520 10.34 -27.50 -3.09
N VAL A 521 10.86 -26.47 -3.70
CA VAL A 521 10.47 -26.02 -5.04
C VAL A 521 11.55 -26.50 -6.01
N MET A 522 11.14 -27.30 -6.98
CA MET A 522 11.96 -27.73 -8.09
C MET A 522 11.59 -26.98 -9.36
N GLU A 523 12.57 -26.56 -10.14
CA GLU A 523 12.36 -26.15 -11.52
C GLU A 523 12.30 -27.38 -12.42
N THR A 524 11.13 -27.65 -12.99
CA THR A 524 10.82 -28.91 -13.69
C THR A 524 11.73 -29.16 -14.89
N ALA A 525 12.10 -28.12 -15.63
CA ALA A 525 12.91 -28.26 -16.85
C ALA A 525 14.39 -28.54 -16.59
N SER A 526 14.94 -28.07 -15.48
CA SER A 526 16.36 -28.18 -15.14
C SER A 526 16.64 -29.25 -14.06
N ASP A 527 15.62 -29.68 -13.32
CA ASP A 527 15.73 -30.48 -12.10
C ASP A 527 16.56 -29.78 -11.00
N TYR A 528 16.53 -28.45 -10.96
CA TYR A 528 17.21 -27.66 -9.93
C TYR A 528 16.30 -27.34 -8.77
N VAL A 529 16.84 -27.38 -7.56
CA VAL A 529 16.20 -26.88 -6.35
C VAL A 529 16.21 -25.35 -6.38
N VAL A 530 15.03 -24.74 -6.28
CA VAL A 530 14.85 -23.28 -6.28
C VAL A 530 14.69 -22.74 -4.87
N ALA A 531 14.00 -23.47 -4.00
CA ALA A 531 13.81 -23.09 -2.59
C ALA A 531 13.55 -24.32 -1.73
N THR A 532 13.99 -24.26 -0.48
CA THR A 532 13.83 -25.32 0.51
C THR A 532 13.17 -24.83 1.79
N SER A 533 12.76 -25.77 2.64
CA SER A 533 12.20 -25.57 3.98
C SER A 533 12.92 -26.47 5.00
N LYS A 534 12.62 -26.32 6.29
CA LYS A 534 13.18 -27.17 7.36
C LYS A 534 12.83 -28.66 7.25
N SER A 535 11.82 -28.99 6.49
CA SER A 535 11.37 -30.38 6.29
C SER A 535 11.62 -30.88 4.86
N SER A 536 12.46 -30.19 4.10
CA SER A 536 12.76 -30.57 2.72
C SER A 536 13.56 -31.88 2.66
N VAL A 537 13.23 -32.69 1.67
CA VAL A 537 14.01 -33.87 1.26
C VAL A 537 14.44 -33.62 -0.19
N ILE A 538 15.74 -33.55 -0.42
CA ILE A 538 16.25 -33.30 -1.77
C ILE A 538 15.95 -34.50 -2.67
N PRO A 539 15.24 -34.34 -3.79
CA PRO A 539 14.93 -35.42 -4.71
C PRO A 539 16.17 -36.03 -5.33
N THR A 540 16.12 -37.35 -5.56
CA THR A 540 17.28 -38.13 -6.06
C THR A 540 17.69 -37.79 -7.50
N ASP A 541 16.82 -37.12 -8.25
CA ASP A 541 17.03 -36.67 -9.61
C ASP A 541 17.51 -35.19 -9.69
N THR A 542 17.77 -34.56 -8.54
CA THR A 542 18.27 -33.17 -8.48
C THR A 542 19.62 -33.05 -9.19
N LYS A 543 19.71 -32.10 -10.15
CA LYS A 543 20.95 -31.83 -10.92
C LYS A 543 21.72 -30.64 -10.38
N GLY A 544 21.06 -29.74 -9.63
CA GLY A 544 21.72 -28.60 -9.03
C GLY A 544 20.82 -27.80 -8.09
N ILE A 545 21.40 -26.76 -7.50
CA ILE A 545 20.73 -25.85 -6.57
C ILE A 545 20.87 -24.44 -7.14
N LYS A 546 19.76 -23.74 -7.28
CA LYS A 546 19.74 -22.33 -7.72
C LYS A 546 20.36 -21.40 -6.66
N PRO A 547 20.79 -20.19 -7.04
CA PRO A 547 21.28 -19.22 -6.08
C PRO A 547 20.26 -18.96 -4.95
N TYR A 548 20.78 -18.94 -3.71
CA TYR A 548 19.98 -18.81 -2.47
C TYR A 548 18.93 -19.91 -2.24
N GLY A 549 18.97 -21.02 -3.01
CA GLY A 549 17.92 -22.05 -2.99
C GLY A 549 17.82 -22.86 -1.68
N CYS A 550 18.87 -22.89 -0.88
CA CYS A 550 18.97 -23.67 0.36
C CYS A 550 19.34 -22.84 1.59
N THR A 551 18.88 -21.59 1.66
CA THR A 551 19.10 -20.72 2.85
C THR A 551 18.36 -21.20 4.10
N VAL A 552 17.32 -22.02 3.93
CA VAL A 552 16.58 -22.72 5.00
C VAL A 552 16.50 -24.19 4.67
N THR A 553 17.02 -25.06 5.54
CA THR A 553 17.10 -26.51 5.29
C THR A 553 16.81 -27.32 6.55
N PRO A 554 16.60 -28.64 6.43
CA PRO A 554 16.82 -29.57 7.54
C PRO A 554 18.24 -29.42 8.11
N ALA A 555 18.46 -29.94 9.30
CA ALA A 555 19.80 -29.98 9.89
C ALA A 555 20.76 -30.82 9.09
N ASN A 556 20.30 -31.89 8.48
CA ASN A 556 21.10 -32.81 7.67
C ASN A 556 20.58 -32.79 6.23
N ILE A 557 21.46 -32.59 5.29
CA ILE A 557 21.20 -32.61 3.84
C ILE A 557 22.08 -33.68 3.20
N GLU A 558 21.46 -34.53 2.39
CA GLU A 558 22.15 -35.45 1.50
C GLU A 558 21.86 -35.06 0.05
N LEU A 559 22.87 -34.56 -0.65
CA LEU A 559 22.76 -34.24 -2.07
C LEU A 559 23.00 -35.52 -2.90
N PRO A 560 22.15 -35.79 -3.91
CA PRO A 560 22.34 -36.94 -4.78
C PRO A 560 23.58 -36.76 -5.68
N GLN A 561 24.15 -37.88 -6.16
CA GLN A 561 25.33 -37.86 -7.03
C GLN A 561 25.09 -37.10 -8.35
N SER A 562 23.84 -36.95 -8.76
CA SER A 562 23.42 -36.15 -9.93
C SER A 562 23.53 -34.63 -9.71
N CYS A 563 23.65 -34.15 -8.46
CA CYS A 563 23.75 -32.73 -8.14
C CYS A 563 25.19 -32.25 -8.40
N LEU A 564 25.41 -31.72 -9.59
CA LEU A 564 26.72 -31.27 -10.06
C LEU A 564 26.95 -29.76 -9.94
N GLU A 565 25.96 -29.03 -9.45
CA GLU A 565 26.07 -27.58 -9.29
C GLU A 565 25.43 -27.11 -7.99
N ILE A 566 26.15 -26.33 -7.21
CA ILE A 566 25.65 -25.64 -6.02
C ILE A 566 25.78 -24.12 -6.30
N GLY A 567 24.66 -23.47 -6.53
CA GLY A 567 24.57 -22.09 -6.99
C GLY A 567 25.14 -21.06 -6.01
N ARG A 568 25.34 -19.85 -6.51
CA ARG A 568 25.84 -18.72 -5.72
C ARG A 568 25.01 -18.52 -4.45
N CYS A 569 25.67 -18.36 -3.30
CA CYS A 569 24.99 -18.14 -2.01
C CYS A 569 23.93 -19.21 -1.67
N ALA A 570 23.96 -20.40 -2.26
CA ALA A 570 22.89 -21.42 -2.12
C ALA A 570 22.55 -21.72 -0.66
N PHE A 571 23.55 -21.83 0.22
CA PHE A 571 23.40 -22.07 1.66
C PHE A 571 23.79 -20.85 2.51
N TYR A 572 23.83 -19.65 1.92
CA TYR A 572 24.25 -18.42 2.60
C TYR A 572 23.52 -18.21 3.92
N SER A 573 24.28 -17.98 5.01
CA SER A 573 23.76 -17.71 6.35
C SER A 573 22.85 -18.81 6.94
N ASN A 574 22.89 -20.03 6.41
CA ASN A 574 22.14 -21.17 6.95
C ASN A 574 22.77 -21.70 8.24
N ASN A 575 22.43 -21.11 9.36
CA ASN A 575 22.99 -21.43 10.69
C ASN A 575 22.38 -22.67 11.36
N LYS A 576 21.47 -23.38 10.67
CA LYS A 576 20.82 -24.60 11.17
C LYS A 576 21.34 -25.86 10.50
N LEU A 577 22.09 -25.71 9.40
CA LEU A 577 22.73 -26.83 8.73
C LEU A 577 23.80 -27.44 9.64
N LYS A 578 23.72 -28.76 9.89
CA LYS A 578 24.69 -29.52 10.68
C LYS A 578 25.54 -30.43 9.83
N TYR A 579 24.96 -31.07 8.85
CA TYR A 579 25.63 -32.00 7.95
C TYR A 579 25.22 -31.78 6.50
N ILE A 580 26.19 -31.87 5.61
CA ILE A 580 25.99 -31.92 4.17
C ILE A 580 27.10 -32.70 3.50
N ASN A 581 26.76 -33.54 2.46
CA ASN A 581 27.71 -34.09 1.52
C ASN A 581 27.82 -33.25 0.26
N ILE A 582 29.00 -33.19 -0.34
CA ILE A 582 29.22 -32.58 -1.65
C ILE A 582 29.53 -33.70 -2.64
N PRO A 583 28.70 -33.91 -3.69
CA PRO A 583 28.90 -34.97 -4.66
C PRO A 583 30.20 -34.83 -5.47
N ALA A 584 30.69 -35.96 -6.02
CA ALA A 584 31.86 -35.95 -6.86
C ALA A 584 31.64 -35.11 -8.14
N GLY A 585 32.63 -34.32 -8.50
CA GLY A 585 32.56 -33.46 -9.68
C GLY A 585 31.67 -32.23 -9.53
N CYS A 586 31.18 -31.95 -8.33
CA CYS A 586 30.32 -30.82 -8.07
C CYS A 586 31.06 -29.48 -8.25
N HIS A 587 30.41 -28.53 -8.91
CA HIS A 587 30.83 -27.14 -9.02
C HIS A 587 30.12 -26.30 -7.93
N VAL A 588 30.90 -25.83 -6.97
CA VAL A 588 30.44 -25.01 -5.84
C VAL A 588 30.72 -23.54 -6.15
N MET A 589 29.67 -22.79 -6.43
CA MET A 589 29.78 -21.43 -6.89
C MET A 589 30.14 -20.41 -5.77
N ASN A 590 30.35 -19.17 -6.17
CA ASN A 590 30.73 -18.07 -5.30
C ASN A 590 29.82 -17.98 -4.07
N GLU A 591 30.45 -17.90 -2.87
CA GLU A 591 29.76 -17.72 -1.57
C GLU A 591 28.73 -18.81 -1.22
N ALA A 592 28.70 -19.95 -1.90
CA ALA A 592 27.67 -20.98 -1.76
C ALA A 592 27.42 -21.40 -0.30
N PHE A 593 28.45 -21.52 0.52
CA PHE A 593 28.39 -21.85 1.94
C PHE A 593 28.87 -20.69 2.85
N SER A 594 28.91 -19.47 2.34
CA SER A 594 29.41 -18.36 3.15
C SER A 594 28.50 -18.11 4.36
N VAL A 595 29.14 -17.82 5.52
CA VAL A 595 28.47 -17.59 6.81
C VAL A 595 27.60 -18.76 7.27
N THR A 596 27.91 -19.98 6.87
CA THR A 596 27.33 -21.23 7.42
C THR A 596 28.21 -21.81 8.50
N ASN A 597 27.62 -22.52 9.48
CA ASN A 597 28.41 -23.17 10.54
C ASN A 597 27.97 -24.62 10.74
N PRO A 598 28.10 -25.50 9.72
CA PRO A 598 27.81 -26.92 9.87
C PRO A 598 28.78 -27.57 10.83
N GLU A 599 28.35 -28.67 11.42
CA GLU A 599 29.23 -29.53 12.24
C GLU A 599 30.13 -30.37 11.36
N LYS A 600 29.65 -30.76 10.15
CA LYS A 600 30.40 -31.58 9.20
C LYS A 600 30.00 -31.28 7.75
N ILE A 601 31.02 -31.07 6.90
CA ILE A 601 30.92 -31.09 5.44
C ILE A 601 31.66 -32.31 4.93
N ASP A 602 30.96 -33.25 4.25
CA ASP A 602 31.57 -34.39 3.62
C ASP A 602 31.86 -34.05 2.14
N TYR A 603 33.13 -33.88 1.84
CA TYR A 603 33.65 -33.63 0.50
C TYR A 603 34.54 -34.82 -0.01
N SER A 604 34.38 -35.98 0.61
CA SER A 604 35.21 -37.16 0.35
C SER A 604 35.10 -37.73 -1.08
N ALA A 605 33.96 -37.42 -1.75
CA ALA A 605 33.72 -37.87 -3.14
C ALA A 605 34.72 -37.30 -4.16
N GLY A 606 35.31 -36.13 -3.91
CA GLY A 606 36.41 -35.53 -4.69
C GLY A 606 36.03 -34.92 -6.03
N ASN A 607 37.04 -34.46 -6.77
CA ASN A 607 36.90 -33.76 -8.05
C ASN A 607 36.01 -32.47 -7.99
N ILE A 608 35.98 -31.81 -6.84
CA ILE A 608 35.13 -30.63 -6.58
C ILE A 608 35.82 -29.38 -7.13
N THR A 609 35.05 -28.47 -7.73
CA THR A 609 35.53 -27.16 -8.15
C THR A 609 34.91 -26.08 -7.26
N LEU A 610 35.74 -25.21 -6.67
CA LEU A 610 35.30 -24.12 -5.83
C LEU A 610 35.50 -22.77 -6.53
N GLU A 611 34.47 -21.96 -6.57
CA GLU A 611 34.56 -20.54 -6.93
C GLU A 611 35.02 -19.69 -5.74
N PRO A 612 35.35 -18.40 -5.95
CA PRO A 612 35.78 -17.51 -4.87
C PRO A 612 34.79 -17.47 -3.68
N SER A 613 35.36 -17.44 -2.47
CA SER A 613 34.62 -17.34 -1.20
C SER A 613 33.61 -18.48 -0.92
N ALA A 614 33.67 -19.60 -1.62
CA ALA A 614 32.65 -20.67 -1.55
C ALA A 614 32.33 -21.11 -0.10
N PHE A 615 33.33 -21.15 0.81
CA PHE A 615 33.19 -21.50 2.22
C PHE A 615 33.66 -20.39 3.16
N ALA A 616 33.72 -19.13 2.70
CA ALA A 616 34.18 -18.04 3.53
C ALA A 616 33.31 -17.89 4.81
N TYR A 617 33.97 -17.67 5.97
CA TYR A 617 33.30 -17.52 7.29
C TYR A 617 32.47 -18.74 7.72
N SER A 618 32.77 -19.94 7.18
CA SER A 618 32.08 -21.19 7.45
C SER A 618 32.85 -22.06 8.47
N SER A 619 32.39 -23.31 8.67
CA SER A 619 32.99 -24.33 9.52
C SER A 619 32.69 -25.76 9.02
N GLY A 620 33.01 -26.79 9.81
CA GLY A 620 32.58 -28.17 9.55
C GLY A 620 33.60 -29.02 8.81
N ILE A 621 34.84 -28.50 8.67
CA ILE A 621 36.01 -29.27 8.19
C ILE A 621 37.14 -28.99 9.19
N ASP A 622 37.63 -30.04 9.85
CA ASP A 622 38.74 -29.98 10.79
C ASP A 622 40.10 -30.31 10.11
N SER A 623 40.09 -31.20 9.15
CA SER A 623 41.25 -31.57 8.34
C SER A 623 40.87 -31.50 6.85
N LEU A 624 41.56 -30.62 6.11
CA LEU A 624 41.28 -30.35 4.71
C LEU A 624 42.29 -31.03 3.79
N LYS A 625 41.78 -31.86 2.87
CA LYS A 625 42.57 -32.49 1.83
C LYS A 625 42.38 -31.82 0.50
N LEU A 626 43.40 -31.08 0.02
CA LEU A 626 43.28 -30.32 -1.22
C LEU A 626 43.27 -31.15 -2.49
N ASP A 627 43.72 -32.41 -2.44
CA ASP A 627 43.64 -33.38 -3.56
C ASP A 627 42.19 -33.72 -3.95
N ARG A 628 41.21 -33.40 -3.10
CA ARG A 628 39.79 -33.57 -3.38
C ARG A 628 39.21 -32.50 -4.29
N PHE A 629 39.95 -31.40 -4.49
CA PHE A 629 39.48 -30.26 -5.28
C PHE A 629 40.29 -30.19 -6.59
N THR A 630 39.56 -30.11 -7.72
CA THR A 630 40.17 -29.87 -9.04
C THR A 630 40.73 -28.46 -9.11
N SER A 631 40.02 -27.50 -8.52
CA SER A 631 40.47 -26.11 -8.33
C SER A 631 39.77 -25.47 -7.15
N ILE A 632 40.44 -24.48 -6.55
CA ILE A 632 39.88 -23.66 -5.48
C ILE A 632 39.98 -22.20 -5.86
N GLY A 633 38.92 -21.41 -5.60
CA GLY A 633 38.88 -19.98 -5.85
C GLY A 633 39.53 -19.13 -4.75
N ALA A 634 39.75 -17.87 -5.04
CA ALA A 634 40.27 -16.91 -4.05
C ALA A 634 39.38 -16.84 -2.82
N SER A 635 39.96 -16.72 -1.62
CA SER A 635 39.19 -16.56 -0.35
C SER A 635 38.24 -17.71 -0.01
N SER A 636 38.32 -18.88 -0.69
CA SER A 636 37.33 -19.96 -0.52
C SER A 636 37.18 -20.46 0.90
N PHE A 637 38.23 -20.45 1.70
CA PHE A 637 38.21 -20.83 3.11
C PHE A 637 38.59 -19.66 4.03
N ARG A 638 38.35 -18.43 3.60
CA ARG A 638 38.60 -17.23 4.42
C ARG A 638 37.85 -17.30 5.74
N ALA A 639 38.55 -17.05 6.87
CA ALA A 639 38.01 -17.08 8.21
C ALA A 639 37.21 -18.34 8.56
N PHE A 640 37.66 -19.50 7.99
CA PHE A 640 37.03 -20.79 8.21
C PHE A 640 37.39 -21.31 9.60
N LYS A 641 36.38 -21.62 10.39
CA LYS A 641 36.53 -22.07 11.79
C LYS A 641 36.71 -23.57 11.92
N GLY A 642 37.45 -24.01 12.93
CA GLY A 642 37.67 -25.43 13.23
C GLY A 642 38.68 -26.11 12.32
N LEU A 643 39.24 -25.43 11.32
CA LEU A 643 40.27 -25.99 10.44
C LEU A 643 41.63 -26.02 11.18
N VAL A 644 42.08 -27.20 11.53
CA VAL A 644 43.34 -27.39 12.29
C VAL A 644 44.47 -27.95 11.46
N ASP A 645 44.17 -28.66 10.37
CA ASP A 645 45.14 -29.34 9.50
C ASP A 645 44.77 -29.19 8.03
N ILE A 646 45.81 -29.06 7.16
CA ILE A 646 45.67 -28.95 5.72
C ILE A 646 46.69 -29.88 5.04
N ASP A 647 46.22 -30.81 4.26
CA ASP A 647 47.02 -31.65 3.37
C ASP A 647 47.11 -31.04 1.98
N ILE A 648 48.27 -30.48 1.64
CA ILE A 648 48.50 -29.74 0.40
C ILE A 648 49.32 -30.68 -0.53
N PRO A 649 48.83 -31.05 -1.70
CA PRO A 649 49.58 -31.79 -2.69
C PRO A 649 50.77 -30.99 -3.26
N GLU A 650 51.83 -31.72 -3.66
CA GLU A 650 52.93 -31.09 -4.38
C GLU A 650 52.45 -30.43 -5.68
N GLY A 651 53.01 -29.23 -5.97
CA GLY A 651 52.66 -28.46 -7.16
C GLY A 651 51.28 -27.78 -7.13
N TYR A 652 50.57 -27.80 -6.01
CA TYR A 652 49.23 -27.19 -5.90
C TYR A 652 49.28 -25.69 -5.96
N VAL A 653 48.23 -25.08 -6.57
CA VAL A 653 48.09 -23.63 -6.66
C VAL A 653 47.18 -23.14 -5.54
N LEU A 654 47.74 -22.35 -4.63
CA LEU A 654 47.03 -21.70 -3.51
C LEU A 654 46.66 -20.27 -3.89
N PRO A 655 45.39 -19.98 -4.24
CA PRO A 655 44.99 -18.66 -4.72
C PRO A 655 44.99 -17.64 -3.59
N ARG A 656 44.81 -16.37 -4.00
CA ARG A 656 44.79 -15.21 -3.10
C ARG A 656 43.87 -15.43 -1.92
N GLU A 657 44.39 -15.15 -0.69
CA GLU A 657 43.65 -15.10 0.57
C GLU A 657 42.85 -16.40 0.87
N VAL A 658 43.17 -17.54 0.27
CA VAL A 658 42.35 -18.75 0.37
C VAL A 658 42.12 -19.19 1.81
N PHE A 659 43.11 -19.05 2.70
CA PHE A 659 43.06 -19.37 4.14
C PHE A 659 43.25 -18.10 5.01
N PHE A 660 42.90 -16.93 4.49
CA PHE A 660 43.04 -15.68 5.24
C PHE A 660 42.23 -15.76 6.55
N SER A 661 42.86 -15.40 7.67
CA SER A 661 42.23 -15.28 9.00
C SER A 661 41.58 -16.56 9.53
N CYS A 662 42.10 -17.75 9.17
CA CYS A 662 41.67 -19.03 9.74
C CYS A 662 42.07 -19.11 11.22
N PRO A 663 41.12 -19.14 12.17
CA PRO A 663 41.44 -18.91 13.58
C PRO A 663 42.11 -20.08 14.27
N ASP A 664 41.93 -21.32 13.79
CA ASP A 664 42.30 -22.54 14.49
C ASP A 664 43.49 -23.27 13.86
N LEU A 665 43.97 -22.79 12.69
CA LEU A 665 45.07 -23.38 11.95
C LEU A 665 46.42 -23.15 12.68
N GLY A 666 46.98 -24.20 13.24
CA GLY A 666 48.19 -24.13 14.09
C GLY A 666 49.51 -24.39 13.38
N TYR A 667 49.49 -25.20 12.32
CA TYR A 667 50.66 -25.63 11.57
C TYR A 667 50.31 -25.75 10.08
N VAL A 668 51.27 -25.43 9.23
CA VAL A 668 51.14 -25.62 7.78
C VAL A 668 52.44 -26.12 7.19
N LYS A 669 52.35 -27.18 6.35
CA LYS A 669 53.43 -27.65 5.48
C LYS A 669 53.08 -27.28 4.03
N ILE A 670 53.97 -26.57 3.38
CA ILE A 670 53.84 -26.15 1.98
C ILE A 670 54.80 -27.02 1.14
N PRO A 671 54.31 -28.02 0.40
CA PRO A 671 55.16 -28.91 -0.42
C PRO A 671 55.88 -28.18 -1.56
N ALA A 672 56.84 -28.93 -2.19
CA ALA A 672 57.58 -28.38 -3.31
C ALA A 672 56.68 -28.04 -4.52
N ASN A 673 57.15 -27.11 -5.34
CA ASN A 673 56.48 -26.68 -6.57
C ASN A 673 55.08 -26.03 -6.39
N CYS A 674 54.60 -25.83 -5.14
CA CYS A 674 53.37 -25.12 -4.88
C CYS A 674 53.48 -23.64 -5.28
N VAL A 675 52.37 -23.07 -5.75
CA VAL A 675 52.26 -21.64 -6.07
C VAL A 675 51.42 -20.94 -5.01
N LEU A 676 52.05 -20.04 -4.23
CA LEU A 676 51.37 -19.25 -3.20
C LEU A 676 51.12 -17.84 -3.75
N TYR A 677 49.84 -17.46 -3.80
CA TYR A 677 49.48 -16.10 -4.14
C TYR A 677 49.38 -15.20 -2.89
N LYS A 678 49.05 -13.91 -3.07
CA LYS A 678 48.98 -12.92 -2.01
C LYS A 678 48.12 -13.37 -0.82
N GLY A 679 48.64 -13.21 0.40
CA GLY A 679 47.91 -13.34 1.64
C GLY A 679 47.30 -14.69 1.96
N VAL A 680 47.84 -15.78 1.39
CA VAL A 680 47.26 -17.14 1.51
C VAL A 680 46.95 -17.53 2.95
N PHE A 681 47.85 -17.30 3.91
CA PHE A 681 47.68 -17.59 5.35
C PHE A 681 47.76 -16.32 6.21
N ARG A 682 47.52 -15.15 5.62
CA ARG A 682 47.59 -13.88 6.34
C ARG A 682 46.58 -13.84 7.50
N SER A 683 47.00 -13.29 8.64
CA SER A 683 46.19 -13.08 9.84
C SER A 683 45.62 -14.36 10.45
N CYS A 684 46.30 -15.49 10.37
CA CYS A 684 45.95 -16.74 11.06
C CYS A 684 46.45 -16.71 12.51
N PRO A 685 45.58 -16.44 13.51
CA PRO A 685 46.04 -16.11 14.87
C PRO A 685 46.56 -17.34 15.65
N ALA A 686 46.21 -18.54 15.26
CA ALA A 686 46.70 -19.77 15.91
C ALA A 686 47.98 -20.33 15.28
N LEU A 687 48.36 -19.88 14.09
CA LEU A 687 49.49 -20.42 13.33
C LEU A 687 50.81 -20.18 14.09
N ARG A 688 51.54 -21.28 14.42
CA ARG A 688 52.78 -21.24 15.21
C ARG A 688 54.02 -21.59 14.40
N ARG A 689 53.87 -22.46 13.43
CA ARG A 689 54.97 -23.01 12.62
C ARG A 689 54.55 -23.18 11.18
N VAL A 690 55.47 -22.86 10.26
CA VAL A 690 55.35 -23.12 8.82
C VAL A 690 56.60 -23.90 8.35
N ASP A 691 56.35 -25.01 7.62
CA ASP A 691 57.41 -25.75 6.90
C ASP A 691 57.24 -25.46 5.40
N LEU A 692 58.20 -24.78 4.81
CA LEU A 692 58.13 -24.19 3.49
C LEU A 692 59.12 -24.82 2.52
N TYR A 693 58.60 -25.59 1.54
CA TYR A 693 59.37 -26.23 0.45
C TYR A 693 59.15 -25.53 -0.91
N ALA A 694 58.37 -24.47 -0.97
CA ALA A 694 58.07 -23.72 -2.17
C ALA A 694 58.30 -22.23 -1.98
N THR A 695 58.80 -21.57 -3.01
CA THR A 695 58.96 -20.10 -3.00
C THR A 695 57.63 -19.41 -3.21
N PRO A 696 57.22 -18.50 -2.29
CA PRO A 696 56.04 -17.66 -2.52
C PRO A 696 56.19 -16.85 -3.82
N LYS A 697 55.11 -16.69 -4.56
CA LYS A 697 55.12 -15.97 -5.83
C LYS A 697 55.47 -14.47 -5.56
N GLU A 698 56.35 -13.94 -6.39
CA GLU A 698 56.82 -12.59 -6.21
C GLU A 698 55.74 -11.55 -6.51
N TYR A 699 55.33 -10.84 -5.47
CA TYR A 699 54.49 -9.66 -5.55
C TYR A 699 55.03 -8.61 -4.56
N SER A 700 54.94 -7.33 -4.92
CA SER A 700 55.35 -6.21 -4.05
C SER A 700 54.62 -6.20 -2.69
N ASP A 701 53.47 -6.91 -2.58
CA ASP A 701 52.62 -6.96 -1.40
C ASP A 701 52.08 -8.37 -1.15
N SER A 702 52.94 -9.38 -1.12
CA SER A 702 52.55 -10.80 -1.01
C SER A 702 51.90 -11.14 0.34
N TYR A 703 52.47 -10.75 1.46
CA TYR A 703 51.92 -10.91 2.82
C TYR A 703 51.46 -12.36 3.16
N CYS A 704 52.10 -13.43 2.65
CA CYS A 704 51.60 -14.79 2.74
C CYS A 704 51.35 -15.30 4.16
N PHE A 705 52.18 -14.92 5.12
CA PHE A 705 52.14 -15.32 6.54
C PHE A 705 52.13 -14.08 7.47
N ALA A 706 51.79 -12.91 6.96
CA ALA A 706 51.78 -11.69 7.72
C ALA A 706 50.65 -11.62 8.76
N TYR A 707 50.91 -10.91 9.85
CA TYR A 707 49.93 -10.68 10.95
C TYR A 707 49.42 -12.01 11.59
N CYS A 708 50.27 -13.07 11.65
CA CYS A 708 49.96 -14.30 12.35
C CYS A 708 50.50 -14.19 13.80
N ASP A 709 49.66 -13.82 14.76
CA ASP A 709 50.05 -13.39 16.13
C ASP A 709 50.84 -14.43 16.94
N LYS A 710 50.76 -15.71 16.56
CA LYS A 710 51.49 -16.77 17.26
C LYS A 710 52.58 -17.44 16.41
N LEU A 711 52.82 -16.98 15.18
CA LEU A 711 53.82 -17.54 14.29
C LEU A 711 55.24 -17.16 14.76
N ILE A 712 55.88 -18.12 15.39
CA ILE A 712 57.26 -17.91 15.99
C ILE A 712 58.32 -18.64 15.21
N GLN A 713 57.98 -19.68 14.42
CA GLN A 713 58.97 -20.52 13.74
C GLN A 713 58.66 -20.68 12.26
N LEU A 714 59.67 -20.48 11.43
CA LEU A 714 59.66 -20.75 9.99
C LEU A 714 60.80 -21.71 9.65
N ASN A 715 60.47 -22.88 9.04
CA ASN A 715 61.45 -23.81 8.51
C ASN A 715 61.43 -23.72 6.98
N VAL A 716 62.61 -23.55 6.41
CA VAL A 716 62.78 -23.38 4.96
C VAL A 716 63.61 -24.54 4.41
N TYR A 717 63.08 -25.21 3.38
CA TYR A 717 63.69 -26.41 2.78
C TYR A 717 64.06 -26.18 1.31
N ASP A 718 64.78 -27.14 0.70
CA ASP A 718 65.09 -27.09 -0.72
C ASP A 718 63.83 -26.94 -1.56
N GLY A 719 63.85 -26.04 -2.51
CA GLY A 719 62.67 -25.59 -3.27
C GLY A 719 62.20 -24.20 -2.92
N CYS A 720 62.34 -23.78 -1.68
CA CYS A 720 62.16 -22.37 -1.32
C CYS A 720 63.51 -21.64 -1.37
N ILE A 721 63.65 -20.77 -2.33
CA ILE A 721 64.90 -19.97 -2.52
C ILE A 721 64.73 -18.50 -2.18
N LYS A 722 63.48 -18.04 -1.90
CA LYS A 722 63.16 -16.64 -1.66
C LYS A 722 61.93 -16.49 -0.79
N LEU A 723 61.92 -15.53 0.13
CA LEU A 723 60.76 -14.93 0.76
C LEU A 723 60.58 -13.49 0.25
N ASN A 724 59.38 -13.02 0.08
CA ASN A 724 59.15 -11.60 -0.24
C ASN A 724 59.24 -10.73 1.00
N GLU A 725 59.50 -9.43 0.81
CA GLU A 725 59.74 -8.45 1.85
C GLU A 725 58.71 -8.46 3.00
N ASN A 726 57.45 -8.60 2.66
CA ASN A 726 56.35 -8.54 3.62
C ASN A 726 55.71 -9.88 3.94
N ASP A 727 56.25 -11.02 3.50
CA ASP A 727 55.62 -12.33 3.70
C ASP A 727 55.38 -12.64 5.18
N ILE A 728 56.22 -12.18 6.08
CA ILE A 728 56.11 -12.39 7.53
C ILE A 728 55.86 -11.12 8.32
N TYR A 729 55.46 -10.01 7.65
CA TYR A 729 55.26 -8.72 8.26
C TYR A 729 54.23 -8.78 9.40
N GLY A 730 54.54 -8.19 10.55
CA GLY A 730 53.68 -8.17 11.73
C GLY A 730 53.53 -9.52 12.47
N SER A 731 54.21 -10.56 12.05
CA SER A 731 54.22 -11.87 12.74
C SER A 731 55.45 -11.95 13.69
N PRO A 732 55.33 -12.53 14.92
CA PRO A 732 56.38 -12.51 15.93
C PRO A 732 57.44 -13.61 15.71
N ILE A 733 57.81 -13.86 14.46
CA ILE A 733 58.85 -14.86 14.15
C ILE A 733 60.20 -14.47 14.78
N ASN A 734 60.75 -15.40 15.54
CA ASN A 734 62.08 -15.25 16.19
C ASN A 734 63.00 -16.41 15.90
N LEU A 735 62.54 -17.43 15.17
CA LEU A 735 63.32 -18.60 14.79
C LEU A 735 63.12 -18.92 13.30
N ILE A 736 64.18 -18.88 12.52
CA ILE A 736 64.21 -19.36 11.11
C ILE A 736 65.24 -20.46 10.99
N ASN A 737 64.77 -21.68 10.66
CA ASN A 737 65.62 -22.82 10.35
C ASN A 737 65.72 -22.99 8.83
N TRP A 738 66.91 -22.75 8.29
CA TRP A 738 67.19 -22.80 6.86
C TRP A 738 67.84 -24.14 6.47
N TYR A 739 67.04 -25.14 6.18
CA TYR A 739 67.48 -26.48 5.75
C TYR A 739 67.76 -26.56 4.25
N SER A 740 67.58 -25.49 3.48
CA SER A 740 67.90 -25.45 2.06
C SER A 740 69.39 -25.36 1.85
N THR A 741 69.88 -26.13 0.89
CA THR A 741 71.28 -26.13 0.43
C THR A 741 71.59 -24.87 -0.42
N LYS A 742 70.58 -24.09 -0.78
CA LYS A 742 70.70 -22.86 -1.59
C LYS A 742 70.73 -21.64 -0.71
N SER A 743 71.66 -20.76 -0.97
CA SER A 743 71.66 -19.43 -0.32
C SER A 743 70.42 -18.63 -0.64
N PRO A 744 69.85 -17.91 0.32
CA PRO A 744 68.64 -17.12 0.13
C PRO A 744 68.81 -15.97 -0.86
N GLN A 745 67.79 -15.71 -1.65
CA GLN A 745 67.72 -14.58 -2.59
C GLN A 745 66.75 -13.52 -2.04
N PHE A 746 67.24 -12.61 -1.22
CA PHE A 746 66.45 -11.49 -0.70
C PHE A 746 67.21 -10.17 -0.85
N THR A 747 66.44 -9.12 -1.01
CA THR A 747 66.93 -7.74 -0.89
C THR A 747 66.62 -7.11 0.46
N GLN A 748 65.45 -7.47 1.04
CA GLN A 748 64.98 -7.00 2.35
C GLN A 748 63.96 -7.98 2.92
N LEU A 749 63.87 -8.13 4.24
CA LEU A 749 62.84 -8.90 4.94
C LEU A 749 62.31 -8.10 6.14
N ASN A 750 61.02 -7.76 6.15
CA ASN A 750 60.39 -7.03 7.23
C ASN A 750 59.99 -7.98 8.37
N VAL A 751 60.84 -8.03 9.43
CA VAL A 751 60.57 -8.76 10.67
C VAL A 751 60.00 -7.82 11.71
N SER A 752 59.08 -8.26 12.54
CA SER A 752 58.48 -7.46 13.63
C SER A 752 59.24 -7.61 14.95
N GLN A 753 60.09 -8.65 15.08
CA GLN A 753 60.87 -8.88 16.29
C GLN A 753 62.26 -8.19 16.21
N ASP A 754 62.68 -7.55 17.30
CA ASP A 754 63.95 -6.85 17.40
C ASP A 754 65.12 -7.81 17.68
N SER A 755 64.85 -9.11 17.85
CA SER A 755 65.90 -10.15 17.99
C SER A 755 65.39 -11.50 17.57
N GLY A 756 66.23 -12.34 17.04
CA GLY A 756 65.88 -13.71 16.61
C GLY A 756 67.12 -14.50 16.23
N GLN A 757 66.89 -15.79 15.88
CA GLN A 757 67.95 -16.73 15.49
C GLN A 757 67.69 -17.30 14.11
N ILE A 758 68.75 -17.36 13.31
CA ILE A 758 68.74 -18.08 12.03
C ILE A 758 69.74 -19.23 12.18
N HIS A 759 69.18 -20.47 12.09
CA HIS A 759 70.01 -21.69 12.03
C HIS A 759 70.11 -22.10 10.55
N THR A 760 71.32 -22.42 10.12
CA THR A 760 71.59 -22.72 8.73
C THR A 760 72.53 -23.92 8.59
N LEU A 761 72.50 -24.55 7.41
CA LEU A 761 73.47 -25.54 7.02
C LEU A 761 74.85 -24.84 6.85
N SER A 762 75.91 -25.52 7.22
CA SER A 762 77.31 -25.05 7.09
C SER A 762 77.71 -24.74 5.62
N SER A 763 76.98 -25.30 4.66
CA SER A 763 77.19 -25.07 3.24
C SER A 763 76.58 -23.83 2.67
N CYS A 764 75.76 -23.07 3.47
CA CYS A 764 75.02 -21.90 3.03
C CYS A 764 75.76 -20.61 3.49
N ASP A 765 76.00 -19.71 2.54
CA ASP A 765 76.52 -18.37 2.84
C ASP A 765 75.38 -17.35 3.00
N PHE A 766 75.14 -16.92 4.21
CA PHE A 766 74.17 -15.93 4.59
C PHE A 766 74.75 -14.52 4.75
N SER A 767 76.08 -14.38 4.66
CA SER A 767 76.73 -13.10 5.03
C SER A 767 76.28 -11.91 4.22
N ALA A 768 76.18 -12.05 2.89
CA ALA A 768 75.72 -10.97 2.02
C ALA A 768 74.25 -10.66 2.20
N TRP A 769 73.38 -11.68 2.34
CA TRP A 769 71.96 -11.52 2.56
C TRP A 769 71.64 -10.87 3.91
N PHE A 770 72.34 -11.29 4.97
CA PHE A 770 72.14 -10.83 6.34
C PHE A 770 72.42 -9.34 6.48
N ILE A 771 73.40 -8.81 5.79
CA ILE A 771 73.72 -7.38 5.74
C ILE A 771 72.66 -6.63 4.95
N GLN A 772 72.23 -7.16 3.83
CA GLN A 772 71.22 -6.51 2.95
C GLN A 772 69.82 -6.45 3.58
N THR A 773 69.43 -7.44 4.38
CA THR A 773 68.11 -7.53 4.97
C THR A 773 67.93 -6.69 6.24
N ASN A 774 68.95 -6.01 6.70
CA ASN A 774 68.96 -5.19 7.93
C ASN A 774 68.67 -5.96 9.22
N LEU A 775 68.67 -7.30 9.18
CA LEU A 775 68.43 -8.15 10.35
C LEU A 775 69.50 -8.01 11.42
N TYR A 776 70.75 -7.80 11.00
CA TYR A 776 71.85 -7.50 11.91
C TYR A 776 71.58 -6.29 12.78
N ASN A 777 71.08 -5.24 12.23
CA ASN A 777 70.76 -4.01 12.97
C ASN A 777 69.61 -4.22 13.96
N LYS A 778 68.80 -5.27 13.77
CA LYS A 778 67.70 -5.67 14.67
C LYS A 778 68.11 -6.76 15.67
N GLY A 779 69.42 -7.00 15.88
CA GLY A 779 69.87 -7.95 16.90
C GLY A 779 69.69 -9.44 16.57
N TRP A 780 69.46 -9.80 15.30
CA TRP A 780 69.38 -11.19 14.87
C TRP A 780 70.76 -11.82 14.78
N THR A 781 70.84 -13.11 15.06
CA THR A 781 72.07 -13.91 15.00
C THR A 781 71.97 -15.07 14.00
N ILE A 782 73.08 -15.44 13.40
CA ILE A 782 73.15 -16.65 12.54
C ILE A 782 74.04 -17.70 13.20
N THR A 783 73.62 -18.93 13.17
CA THR A 783 74.32 -20.10 13.66
C THR A 783 74.33 -21.21 12.60
N ASN A 784 75.52 -21.71 12.24
CA ASN A 784 75.70 -22.77 11.27
C ASN A 784 75.72 -24.15 11.97
N ASP A 785 74.60 -24.59 12.47
CA ASP A 785 74.45 -25.76 13.34
C ASP A 785 73.36 -26.76 12.89
N LEU A 786 72.79 -26.63 11.68
CA LEU A 786 71.84 -27.52 11.08
C LEU A 786 72.50 -28.61 10.24
#